data_ba2e2c96a3b741a8ffc7c1f57ac41e63
#
_entry.id   ba2e2c96a3b741a8ffc7c1f57ac41e63
#
_cell.length_a   1.000
_cell.length_b   1.000
_cell.length_c   1.000
_cell.angle_alpha   90.00
_cell.angle_beta   90.00
_cell.angle_gamma   90.00
#
_symmetry.space_group_name_H-M   'P 1'
#
loop_
_entity.id
_entity.type
_entity.pdbx_description
1 polymer ?
#
loop_
_entity_poly.entity_id
_entity_poly.type
_entity_poly.pdbx_seq_one_letter_code
_entity_poly.pdbx_strand_id
1 'polypeptide(L)'
;MAWQPEQEPLRQLSGCLKDSLSGHNKTAQKQAEIMLAQAKSSPDINNYLTYLFSSAQAPPGLNYSPEEYHAVRSAAAVMLKNNIRTGYKAIPQDSLALVRSSVPLALQDKNQSIRSYAGNVITEIVSRGGILGWPQLLPELLALIGNDSGAVSPEAQEGAMAALAKVCEDNKKILDKEYGGQRPLAFIIPKLISFTTNEKPKIRSLALGSINVFIPQKPQALLVSLDTLLNCLFQLANDPSSDVRRQVCRAFVQIVEIRPDKILPHIEGLVEYMIAQQRKIEDEELACDAAEFWLTVGEHNELWKSLAPYLHKIIPVLLESMVYSEEDIAMLEGGGNDADEDDRAEDIKPKFAKSKSARTLANGEEEGADQNGGNYQKLSGMDDDLSEGEIEEFDDDDDDDANPEDRWNLRKCSAAALDVFATDFKAPVFETILPYLMTNLKHEEWPFREAAVLALGAVAEGCIDVVTPHLPELVPYLISLLNDPEPLVRQITCWTLGRYSSWGASLNTPALRAQYFEPMMEGILTKMLDQNKRVQEAGASAFAHLEEKAGASITPYCEPIIRQFVRCFEKYKDRNMFILYDCVQTLAEHVGHGLSQPQLIDLLMPALIHRWHKVSDQSRELFPLLECLSYVASALAESFAPFAQPVFARCIQIIHQNLEEYLASVRNPILDTPDKDFLVTSLDLLSAIIQALEQKQSAELVSGSQPRLFELLQFCMEDPENDVRQSSYALLGDCAKYVFPQLEPFLGTLLPLLIQQLDLDSILDEQIETGFSVINNACWSAGEIAIQHGKGMEPYVPQLLERYLAILGNPEVPKSVLENAAIALGRLGLENSEIMASQLSTFSEPFLKCIHSVDYTLEKATAFKGFSLTILRNPQAMEKDLGRYFTAVSRYKMEEAFKTPLTADLQQIFQHTLDLYKSLVPDFGVFISSQISAPDANNLRTIYNL
;
A
#
# COMPACT_ATOMS: atom_id res chain seq x y z
N MET A 1 -2.44 13.10 -51.28
CA MET A 1 -2.32 14.56 -50.97
C MET A 1 -2.08 14.66 -49.50
N ALA A 2 -1.18 15.54 -49.05
CA ALA A 2 -1.02 15.73 -47.59
C ALA A 2 -2.33 16.29 -47.04
N TRP A 3 -2.79 15.77 -45.89
CA TRP A 3 -3.98 16.26 -45.18
C TRP A 3 -3.85 17.77 -44.89
N GLN A 4 -4.94 18.52 -45.06
CA GLN A 4 -4.99 19.93 -44.75
C GLN A 4 -6.25 20.26 -43.98
N PRO A 5 -6.19 21.14 -42.95
CA PRO A 5 -7.34 21.47 -42.16
C PRO A 5 -8.36 22.34 -42.92
N GLU A 6 -9.64 22.07 -42.70
CA GLU A 6 -10.70 23.00 -43.06
C GLU A 6 -10.74 24.17 -42.09
N GLN A 7 -10.97 25.40 -42.59
CA GLN A 7 -10.84 26.62 -41.79
C GLN A 7 -11.87 26.73 -40.67
N GLU A 8 -13.13 26.35 -40.93
CA GLU A 8 -14.20 26.50 -39.93
C GLU A 8 -14.10 25.49 -38.78
N PRO A 9 -13.88 24.18 -39.01
CA PRO A 9 -13.61 23.21 -37.94
C PRO A 9 -12.36 23.56 -37.14
N LEU A 10 -11.28 24.05 -37.80
CA LEU A 10 -10.05 24.46 -37.14
C LEU A 10 -10.30 25.62 -36.16
N ARG A 11 -11.10 26.62 -36.59
CA ARG A 11 -11.44 27.77 -35.76
C ARG A 11 -12.31 27.39 -34.57
N GLN A 12 -13.30 26.55 -34.79
CA GLN A 12 -14.17 26.06 -33.71
C GLN A 12 -13.38 25.24 -32.68
N LEU A 13 -12.57 24.29 -33.11
CA LEU A 13 -11.73 23.49 -32.21
C LEU A 13 -10.75 24.33 -31.41
N SER A 14 -10.03 25.25 -32.10
CA SER A 14 -9.09 26.15 -31.39
C SER A 14 -9.75 27.05 -30.37
N GLY A 15 -10.99 27.49 -30.65
CA GLY A 15 -11.81 28.24 -29.69
C GLY A 15 -12.19 27.42 -28.45
N CYS A 16 -12.66 26.20 -28.66
CA CYS A 16 -12.97 25.27 -27.55
C CYS A 16 -11.74 24.96 -26.70
N LEU A 17 -10.58 24.70 -27.31
CA LEU A 17 -9.32 24.44 -26.60
C LEU A 17 -8.88 25.66 -25.77
N LYS A 18 -9.08 26.88 -26.27
CA LYS A 18 -8.82 28.10 -25.50
C LYS A 18 -9.76 28.25 -24.31
N ASP A 19 -11.05 28.02 -24.54
CA ASP A 19 -12.09 28.20 -23.52
C ASP A 19 -12.03 27.14 -22.43
N SER A 20 -11.56 25.92 -22.72
CA SER A 20 -11.36 24.87 -21.73
C SER A 20 -10.30 25.21 -20.67
N LEU A 21 -9.34 26.08 -21.00
CA LEU A 21 -8.30 26.55 -20.06
C LEU A 21 -8.67 27.83 -19.32
N SER A 22 -9.87 28.41 -19.57
CA SER A 22 -10.27 29.68 -18.95
C SER A 22 -10.80 29.49 -17.54
N GLY A 23 -9.96 29.57 -16.49
CA GLY A 23 -10.34 29.48 -15.08
C GLY A 23 -11.33 30.54 -14.59
N HIS A 24 -11.58 31.61 -15.37
CA HIS A 24 -12.45 32.74 -14.98
C HIS A 24 -13.92 32.58 -15.40
N ASN A 25 -14.24 31.64 -16.30
CA ASN A 25 -15.60 31.43 -16.80
C ASN A 25 -15.98 29.93 -16.80
N LYS A 26 -16.38 29.42 -15.64
CA LYS A 26 -16.79 28.02 -15.44
C LYS A 26 -17.89 27.56 -16.42
N THR A 27 -18.77 28.44 -16.88
CA THR A 27 -19.84 28.06 -17.82
C THR A 27 -19.28 27.85 -19.22
N ALA A 28 -18.38 28.70 -19.70
CA ALA A 28 -17.73 28.55 -21.00
C ALA A 28 -16.82 27.35 -20.99
N GLN A 29 -16.06 27.13 -19.90
CA GLN A 29 -15.21 25.96 -19.72
C GLN A 29 -16.02 24.66 -19.84
N LYS A 30 -17.09 24.50 -19.07
CA LYS A 30 -17.95 23.30 -19.11
C LYS A 30 -18.59 23.06 -20.49
N GLN A 31 -18.95 24.13 -21.18
CA GLN A 31 -19.49 24.03 -22.55
C GLN A 31 -18.43 23.63 -23.56
N ALA A 32 -17.20 24.12 -23.43
CA ALA A 32 -16.06 23.74 -24.24
C ALA A 32 -15.69 22.26 -24.02
N GLU A 33 -15.66 21.78 -22.79
CA GLU A 33 -15.42 20.38 -22.43
C GLU A 33 -16.45 19.45 -23.10
N ILE A 34 -17.73 19.77 -23.07
CA ILE A 34 -18.78 18.99 -23.73
C ILE A 34 -18.55 18.96 -25.27
N MET A 35 -18.20 20.09 -25.86
CA MET A 35 -17.93 20.15 -27.31
C MET A 35 -16.68 19.36 -27.70
N LEU A 36 -15.63 19.42 -26.86
CA LEU A 36 -14.39 18.64 -27.07
C LEU A 36 -14.66 17.13 -26.92
N ALA A 37 -15.47 16.73 -25.93
CA ALA A 37 -15.89 15.34 -25.78
C ALA A 37 -16.66 14.80 -27.01
N GLN A 38 -17.56 15.62 -27.55
CA GLN A 38 -18.27 15.27 -28.80
C GLN A 38 -17.32 15.20 -30.01
N ALA A 39 -16.33 16.10 -30.09
CA ALA A 39 -15.35 16.14 -31.16
C ALA A 39 -14.44 14.90 -31.19
N LYS A 40 -14.23 14.21 -30.04
CA LYS A 40 -13.46 12.96 -29.96
C LYS A 40 -13.96 11.87 -30.94
N SER A 41 -15.23 11.84 -31.26
CA SER A 41 -15.83 10.88 -32.22
C SER A 41 -15.51 11.19 -33.68
N SER A 42 -14.93 12.36 -33.98
CA SER A 42 -14.57 12.71 -35.37
C SER A 42 -13.32 11.97 -35.85
N PRO A 43 -13.34 11.31 -37.01
CA PRO A 43 -12.16 10.56 -37.51
C PRO A 43 -10.90 11.40 -37.67
N ASP A 44 -11.07 12.71 -37.96
CA ASP A 44 -9.97 13.63 -38.26
C ASP A 44 -9.53 14.47 -37.05
N ILE A 45 -10.10 14.29 -35.89
CA ILE A 45 -9.82 15.11 -34.71
C ILE A 45 -8.32 15.17 -34.38
N ASN A 46 -7.65 13.99 -34.41
CA ASN A 46 -6.22 13.91 -34.11
C ASN A 46 -5.36 14.62 -35.17
N ASN A 47 -5.83 14.74 -36.42
CA ASN A 47 -5.15 15.50 -37.47
C ASN A 47 -5.19 17.00 -37.19
N TYR A 48 -6.36 17.53 -36.75
CA TYR A 48 -6.50 18.93 -36.34
C TYR A 48 -5.68 19.26 -35.09
N LEU A 49 -5.72 18.38 -34.07
CA LEU A 49 -4.92 18.55 -32.85
C LEU A 49 -3.42 18.56 -33.19
N THR A 50 -2.95 17.62 -33.99
CA THR A 50 -1.56 17.55 -34.43
C THR A 50 -1.14 18.79 -35.21
N TYR A 51 -1.99 19.30 -36.10
CA TYR A 51 -1.74 20.50 -36.86
C TYR A 51 -1.63 21.75 -35.98
N LEU A 52 -2.56 21.93 -35.01
CA LEU A 52 -2.50 23.04 -34.07
C LEU A 52 -1.26 22.95 -33.17
N PHE A 53 -0.95 21.76 -32.66
CA PHE A 53 0.20 21.56 -31.77
C PHE A 53 1.53 21.79 -32.46
N SER A 54 1.73 21.23 -33.65
CA SER A 54 3.02 21.28 -34.38
C SER A 54 3.27 22.62 -35.05
N SER A 55 2.26 23.47 -35.28
CA SER A 55 2.41 24.78 -35.87
C SER A 55 3.02 25.76 -34.89
N ALA A 56 4.26 26.25 -35.16
CA ALA A 56 4.95 27.21 -34.28
C ALA A 56 4.29 28.58 -34.20
N GLN A 57 3.47 28.96 -35.18
CA GLN A 57 2.70 30.21 -35.23
C GLN A 57 1.23 29.91 -35.52
N ALA A 58 0.36 30.80 -35.06
CA ALA A 58 -1.06 30.66 -35.31
C ALA A 58 -1.33 30.52 -36.82
N PRO A 59 -2.06 29.48 -37.26
CA PRO A 59 -2.43 29.29 -38.65
C PRO A 59 -3.20 30.50 -39.21
N PRO A 60 -3.10 30.77 -40.50
CA PRO A 60 -3.85 31.86 -41.14
C PRO A 60 -5.34 31.73 -40.87
N GLY A 61 -5.96 32.83 -40.41
CA GLY A 61 -7.39 32.86 -40.06
C GLY A 61 -7.69 32.69 -38.56
N LEU A 62 -6.68 32.37 -37.75
CA LEU A 62 -6.78 32.38 -36.30
C LEU A 62 -6.09 33.65 -35.74
N ASN A 63 -6.85 34.52 -35.09
CA ASN A 63 -6.36 35.78 -34.53
C ASN A 63 -6.11 35.63 -33.02
N TYR A 64 -5.00 34.97 -32.65
CA TYR A 64 -4.56 34.79 -31.26
C TYR A 64 -3.27 35.57 -30.97
N SER A 65 -3.12 36.05 -29.73
CA SER A 65 -1.81 36.49 -29.26
C SER A 65 -0.86 35.31 -29.17
N PRO A 66 0.45 35.52 -29.10
CA PRO A 66 1.41 34.44 -28.90
C PRO A 66 1.13 33.59 -27.66
N GLU A 67 0.69 34.21 -26.54
CA GLU A 67 0.36 33.55 -25.30
C GLU A 67 -0.93 32.74 -25.43
N GLU A 68 -1.98 33.30 -26.02
CA GLU A 68 -3.23 32.58 -26.29
C GLU A 68 -3.01 31.37 -27.21
N TYR A 69 -2.16 31.52 -28.23
CA TYR A 69 -1.87 30.43 -29.14
C TYR A 69 -0.99 29.36 -28.47
N HIS A 70 -0.10 29.76 -27.56
CA HIS A 70 0.66 28.81 -26.74
C HIS A 70 -0.29 27.94 -25.90
N ALA A 71 -1.28 28.54 -25.25
CA ALA A 71 -2.28 27.79 -24.48
C ALA A 71 -3.08 26.83 -25.38
N VAL A 72 -3.50 27.25 -26.56
CA VAL A 72 -4.18 26.37 -27.54
C VAL A 72 -3.29 25.19 -27.96
N ARG A 73 -1.99 25.41 -28.20
CA ARG A 73 -1.04 24.35 -28.53
C ARG A 73 -0.91 23.33 -27.39
N SER A 74 -0.78 23.82 -26.15
CA SER A 74 -0.67 23.00 -24.96
C SER A 74 -1.92 22.13 -24.79
N ALA A 75 -3.11 22.73 -24.84
CA ALA A 75 -4.37 21.99 -24.76
C ALA A 75 -4.53 20.96 -25.90
N ALA A 76 -4.10 21.30 -27.12
CA ALA A 76 -4.14 20.39 -28.25
C ALA A 76 -3.22 19.17 -28.02
N ALA A 77 -2.03 19.37 -27.45
CA ALA A 77 -1.10 18.29 -27.13
C ALA A 77 -1.65 17.35 -26.04
N VAL A 78 -2.19 17.92 -24.95
CA VAL A 78 -2.80 17.14 -23.86
C VAL A 78 -3.98 16.32 -24.38
N MET A 79 -4.87 16.93 -25.16
CA MET A 79 -6.00 16.21 -25.75
C MET A 79 -5.51 15.12 -26.72
N LEU A 80 -4.48 15.39 -27.52
CA LEU A 80 -3.89 14.40 -28.44
C LEU A 80 -3.28 13.21 -27.68
N LYS A 81 -2.51 13.47 -26.61
CA LYS A 81 -1.99 12.44 -25.69
C LYS A 81 -3.13 11.57 -25.17
N ASN A 82 -4.18 12.17 -24.60
CA ASN A 82 -5.32 11.47 -24.04
C ASN A 82 -6.09 10.64 -25.08
N ASN A 83 -6.27 11.16 -26.29
CA ASN A 83 -6.92 10.40 -27.37
C ASN A 83 -6.10 9.18 -27.79
N ILE A 84 -4.78 9.29 -27.80
CA ILE A 84 -3.86 8.19 -28.08
C ILE A 84 -3.94 7.17 -26.96
N ARG A 85 -3.90 7.63 -25.69
CA ARG A 85 -3.96 6.78 -24.51
C ARG A 85 -5.21 5.90 -24.50
N THR A 86 -6.38 6.50 -24.75
CA THR A 86 -7.67 5.81 -24.61
C THR A 86 -8.13 5.10 -25.89
N GLY A 87 -7.71 5.56 -27.08
CA GLY A 87 -8.29 5.13 -28.35
C GLY A 87 -7.30 4.70 -29.42
N TYR A 88 -6.05 4.38 -29.12
CA TYR A 88 -4.99 4.10 -30.10
C TYR A 88 -5.40 3.15 -31.23
N LYS A 89 -6.06 2.05 -30.89
CA LYS A 89 -6.47 1.03 -31.86
C LYS A 89 -7.56 1.51 -32.83
N ALA A 90 -8.34 2.52 -32.44
CA ALA A 90 -9.42 3.10 -33.23
C ALA A 90 -8.93 4.25 -34.13
N ILE A 91 -7.72 4.79 -33.88
CA ILE A 91 -7.18 5.90 -34.69
C ILE A 91 -6.79 5.38 -36.08
N PRO A 92 -7.23 6.06 -37.17
CA PRO A 92 -6.86 5.70 -38.55
C PRO A 92 -5.33 5.72 -38.73
N GLN A 93 -4.80 4.76 -39.50
CA GLN A 93 -3.34 4.64 -39.74
C GLN A 93 -2.76 5.88 -40.42
N ASP A 94 -3.51 6.54 -41.29
CA ASP A 94 -3.09 7.79 -41.94
C ASP A 94 -2.97 8.93 -40.92
N SER A 95 -3.85 8.99 -39.95
CA SER A 95 -3.78 9.95 -38.83
C SER A 95 -2.56 9.68 -37.97
N LEU A 96 -2.31 8.41 -37.57
CA LEU A 96 -1.10 8.04 -36.83
C LEU A 96 0.18 8.36 -37.62
N ALA A 97 0.18 8.18 -38.91
CA ALA A 97 1.33 8.54 -39.77
C ALA A 97 1.56 10.05 -39.76
N LEU A 98 0.49 10.86 -39.79
CA LEU A 98 0.60 12.32 -39.68
C LEU A 98 1.15 12.73 -38.30
N VAL A 99 0.64 12.15 -37.21
CA VAL A 99 1.14 12.41 -35.85
C VAL A 99 2.63 12.08 -35.77
N ARG A 100 3.03 10.87 -36.17
CA ARG A 100 4.44 10.42 -36.13
C ARG A 100 5.39 11.30 -36.97
N SER A 101 4.92 11.90 -38.04
CA SER A 101 5.75 12.79 -38.88
C SER A 101 5.80 14.23 -38.39
N SER A 102 4.78 14.69 -37.63
CA SER A 102 4.63 16.10 -37.27
C SER A 102 5.06 16.41 -35.84
N VAL A 103 4.73 15.52 -34.89
CA VAL A 103 5.04 15.74 -33.45
C VAL A 103 6.54 15.88 -33.16
N PRO A 104 7.46 15.08 -33.78
CA PRO A 104 8.90 15.25 -33.55
C PRO A 104 9.44 16.63 -33.99
N LEU A 105 8.76 17.35 -34.87
CA LEU A 105 9.14 18.70 -35.22
C LEU A 105 9.01 19.68 -34.06
N ALA A 106 8.08 19.43 -33.13
CA ALA A 106 7.88 20.23 -31.93
C ALA A 106 9.01 20.06 -30.88
N LEU A 107 9.85 19.02 -30.99
CA LEU A 107 11.06 18.88 -30.17
C LEU A 107 12.11 19.99 -30.42
N GLN A 108 11.97 20.74 -31.51
CA GLN A 108 12.84 21.86 -31.86
C GLN A 108 12.25 23.22 -31.41
N ASP A 109 11.09 23.21 -30.75
CA ASP A 109 10.42 24.45 -30.34
C ASP A 109 11.27 25.23 -29.34
N LYS A 110 11.21 26.56 -29.41
CA LYS A 110 11.91 27.43 -28.45
C LYS A 110 11.35 27.30 -27.03
N ASN A 111 10.06 27.03 -26.93
CA ASN A 111 9.39 26.87 -25.64
C ASN A 111 9.60 25.46 -25.09
N GLN A 112 10.08 25.38 -23.85
CA GLN A 112 10.39 24.13 -23.17
C GLN A 112 9.14 23.28 -22.94
N SER A 113 7.99 23.88 -22.55
CA SER A 113 6.74 23.14 -22.29
C SER A 113 6.22 22.47 -23.57
N ILE A 114 6.34 23.12 -24.73
CA ILE A 114 5.96 22.49 -26.01
C ILE A 114 6.85 21.30 -26.34
N ARG A 115 8.18 21.38 -26.06
CA ARG A 115 9.09 20.22 -26.21
C ARG A 115 8.71 19.08 -25.27
N SER A 116 8.32 19.39 -24.03
CA SER A 116 7.85 18.41 -23.04
C SER A 116 6.58 17.71 -23.50
N TYR A 117 5.56 18.47 -23.92
CA TYR A 117 4.33 17.88 -24.48
C TYR A 117 4.60 16.99 -25.71
N ALA A 118 5.57 17.34 -26.56
CA ALA A 118 5.96 16.48 -27.68
C ALA A 118 6.52 15.14 -27.18
N GLY A 119 7.35 15.16 -26.15
CA GLY A 119 7.85 13.97 -25.48
C GLY A 119 6.72 13.10 -24.93
N ASN A 120 5.74 13.70 -24.25
CA ASN A 120 4.59 12.99 -23.69
C ASN A 120 3.72 12.32 -24.78
N VAL A 121 3.50 12.97 -25.91
CA VAL A 121 2.78 12.38 -27.05
C VAL A 121 3.59 11.23 -27.67
N ILE A 122 4.90 11.40 -27.81
CA ILE A 122 5.80 10.39 -28.39
C ILE A 122 5.80 9.13 -27.51
N THR A 123 5.97 9.27 -26.20
CA THR A 123 6.01 8.12 -25.30
C THR A 123 4.68 7.36 -25.30
N GLU A 124 3.54 8.05 -25.32
CA GLU A 124 2.23 7.40 -25.37
C GLU A 124 2.02 6.59 -26.67
N ILE A 125 2.52 7.08 -27.82
CA ILE A 125 2.50 6.31 -29.05
C ILE A 125 3.33 5.03 -28.94
N VAL A 126 4.48 5.09 -28.27
CA VAL A 126 5.34 3.92 -28.02
C VAL A 126 4.67 2.95 -27.07
N SER A 127 4.07 3.43 -25.99
CA SER A 127 3.36 2.61 -24.99
C SER A 127 2.22 1.82 -25.63
N ARG A 128 1.41 2.45 -26.49
CA ARG A 128 0.24 1.81 -27.11
C ARG A 128 0.55 1.05 -28.39
N GLY A 129 1.53 1.51 -29.18
CA GLY A 129 1.88 0.95 -30.48
C GLY A 129 3.08 0.01 -30.47
N GLY A 130 3.85 0.00 -29.39
CA GLY A 130 5.11 -0.71 -29.29
C GLY A 130 6.21 -0.12 -30.18
N ILE A 131 7.44 -0.59 -29.99
CA ILE A 131 8.61 -0.15 -30.79
C ILE A 131 8.47 -0.45 -32.27
N LEU A 132 7.88 -1.59 -32.63
CA LEU A 132 7.66 -1.96 -34.04
C LEU A 132 6.61 -1.08 -34.70
N GLY A 133 5.75 -0.42 -33.92
CA GLY A 133 4.82 0.57 -34.43
C GLY A 133 5.48 1.84 -34.97
N TRP A 134 6.69 2.17 -34.45
CA TRP A 134 7.45 3.34 -34.91
C TRP A 134 8.98 3.06 -34.95
N PRO A 135 9.47 2.22 -35.88
CA PRO A 135 10.85 1.73 -35.87
C PRO A 135 11.92 2.82 -36.03
N GLN A 136 11.56 3.95 -36.67
CA GLN A 136 12.49 5.06 -36.95
C GLN A 136 12.73 5.96 -35.75
N LEU A 137 11.83 5.97 -34.73
CA LEU A 137 11.86 6.92 -33.63
C LEU A 137 13.18 6.92 -32.85
N LEU A 138 13.57 5.75 -32.33
CA LEU A 138 14.78 5.65 -31.49
C LEU A 138 16.06 6.03 -32.26
N PRO A 139 16.29 5.55 -33.49
CA PRO A 139 17.42 6.01 -34.33
C PRO A 139 17.42 7.53 -34.58
N GLU A 140 16.26 8.12 -34.85
CA GLU A 140 16.11 9.56 -35.09
C GLU A 140 16.41 10.38 -33.82
N LEU A 141 15.86 10.00 -32.64
CA LEU A 141 16.15 10.67 -31.38
C LEU A 141 17.66 10.61 -31.07
N LEU A 142 18.27 9.44 -31.16
CA LEU A 142 19.70 9.26 -30.89
C LEU A 142 20.60 10.04 -31.86
N ALA A 143 20.22 10.16 -33.12
CA ALA A 143 20.92 10.96 -34.08
C ALA A 143 20.83 12.48 -33.81
N LEU A 144 19.65 12.95 -33.35
CA LEU A 144 19.44 14.34 -32.94
C LEU A 144 20.30 14.69 -31.72
N ILE A 145 20.34 13.80 -30.72
CA ILE A 145 21.10 14.00 -29.48
C ILE A 145 22.62 13.99 -29.81
N GLY A 146 23.08 13.04 -30.60
CA GLY A 146 24.49 12.89 -30.99
C GLY A 146 25.05 14.08 -31.78
N ASN A 147 24.19 14.73 -32.59
CA ASN A 147 24.56 15.88 -33.42
C ASN A 147 25.84 15.71 -34.25
N ASP A 148 26.06 14.52 -34.77
CA ASP A 148 27.29 14.18 -35.49
C ASP A 148 27.54 15.11 -36.74
N SER A 149 26.48 15.74 -37.26
CA SER A 149 26.54 16.70 -38.34
C SER A 149 26.92 18.14 -37.90
N GLY A 150 26.82 18.43 -36.58
CA GLY A 150 26.97 19.79 -36.07
C GLY A 150 25.85 20.78 -36.45
N ALA A 151 24.77 20.29 -37.10
CA ALA A 151 23.69 21.11 -37.62
C ALA A 151 22.42 21.17 -36.74
N VAL A 152 22.35 20.36 -35.67
CA VAL A 152 21.18 20.28 -34.77
C VAL A 152 21.24 21.44 -33.78
N SER A 153 20.10 22.14 -33.60
CA SER A 153 20.01 23.24 -32.63
C SER A 153 20.12 22.73 -31.19
N PRO A 154 20.58 23.56 -30.26
CA PRO A 154 20.60 23.20 -28.82
C PRO A 154 19.27 22.74 -28.27
N GLU A 155 18.20 23.41 -28.68
CA GLU A 155 16.82 23.11 -28.26
C GLU A 155 16.38 21.74 -28.76
N ALA A 156 16.72 21.41 -30.02
CA ALA A 156 16.40 20.11 -30.60
C ALA A 156 17.16 18.95 -29.95
N GLN A 157 18.44 19.17 -29.58
CA GLN A 157 19.19 18.16 -28.81
C GLN A 157 18.58 17.89 -27.45
N GLU A 158 18.25 18.96 -26.70
CA GLU A 158 17.64 18.87 -25.37
C GLU A 158 16.25 18.28 -25.45
N GLY A 159 15.42 18.70 -26.42
CA GLY A 159 14.10 18.16 -26.67
C GLY A 159 14.12 16.67 -27.02
N ALA A 160 15.06 16.25 -27.88
CA ALA A 160 15.23 14.84 -28.24
C ALA A 160 15.70 14.00 -27.03
N MET A 161 16.61 14.54 -26.20
CA MET A 161 17.07 13.84 -24.99
C MET A 161 15.95 13.71 -23.94
N ALA A 162 15.18 14.77 -23.73
CA ALA A 162 14.03 14.74 -22.83
C ALA A 162 12.95 13.74 -23.31
N ALA A 163 12.65 13.72 -24.62
CA ALA A 163 11.73 12.74 -25.18
C ALA A 163 12.24 11.30 -25.03
N LEU A 164 13.54 11.07 -25.24
CA LEU A 164 14.14 9.76 -25.04
C LEU A 164 14.09 9.35 -23.56
N ALA A 165 14.35 10.27 -22.63
CA ALA A 165 14.25 10.02 -21.20
C ALA A 165 12.82 9.58 -20.83
N LYS A 166 11.80 10.30 -21.29
CA LYS A 166 10.40 9.95 -21.07
C LYS A 166 10.04 8.59 -21.68
N VAL A 167 10.51 8.29 -22.88
CA VAL A 167 10.33 6.96 -23.50
C VAL A 167 10.98 5.85 -22.65
N CYS A 168 12.15 6.10 -22.08
CA CYS A 168 12.84 5.15 -21.20
C CYS A 168 12.06 4.92 -19.89
N GLU A 169 11.54 5.99 -19.30
CA GLU A 169 10.77 5.99 -18.06
C GLU A 169 9.46 5.20 -18.20
N ASP A 170 8.64 5.55 -19.19
CA ASP A 170 7.30 4.99 -19.35
C ASP A 170 7.28 3.60 -20.02
N ASN A 171 8.35 3.21 -20.73
CA ASN A 171 8.35 2.02 -21.58
C ASN A 171 9.43 0.99 -21.23
N LYS A 172 9.77 0.85 -19.95
CA LYS A 172 10.84 -0.03 -19.43
C LYS A 172 10.74 -1.46 -19.99
N LYS A 173 9.59 -2.11 -19.81
CA LYS A 173 9.34 -3.48 -20.25
C LYS A 173 9.40 -3.63 -21.79
N ILE A 174 8.85 -2.65 -22.51
CA ILE A 174 8.84 -2.65 -23.99
C ILE A 174 10.27 -2.56 -24.53
N LEU A 175 11.12 -1.72 -23.93
CA LEU A 175 12.50 -1.52 -24.36
C LEU A 175 13.42 -2.71 -24.05
N ASP A 176 13.14 -3.50 -23.02
CA ASP A 176 13.90 -4.73 -22.70
C ASP A 176 13.37 -5.98 -23.41
N LYS A 177 12.22 -5.90 -24.07
CA LYS A 177 11.65 -7.02 -24.83
C LYS A 177 12.48 -7.32 -26.07
N GLU A 178 12.57 -8.61 -26.43
CA GLU A 178 13.29 -9.07 -27.62
C GLU A 178 12.43 -8.94 -28.87
N TYR A 179 13.01 -8.34 -29.92
CA TYR A 179 12.39 -8.18 -31.22
C TYR A 179 13.36 -8.70 -32.29
N GLY A 180 13.03 -9.83 -32.92
CA GLY A 180 13.84 -10.42 -33.98
C GLY A 180 15.30 -10.76 -33.56
N GLY A 181 15.51 -11.19 -32.34
CA GLY A 181 16.82 -11.53 -31.80
C GLY A 181 17.60 -10.33 -31.24
N GLN A 182 17.00 -9.15 -31.17
CA GLN A 182 17.63 -7.95 -30.65
C GLN A 182 16.72 -7.26 -29.61
N ARG A 183 17.36 -6.69 -28.58
CA ARG A 183 16.67 -5.87 -27.57
C ARG A 183 17.04 -4.41 -27.77
N PRO A 184 16.08 -3.48 -27.77
CA PRO A 184 16.35 -2.04 -27.90
C PRO A 184 17.38 -1.53 -26.89
N LEU A 185 17.32 -1.98 -25.63
CA LEU A 185 18.27 -1.57 -24.59
C LEU A 185 19.72 -1.92 -24.89
N ALA A 186 19.99 -3.00 -25.64
CA ALA A 186 21.35 -3.35 -26.03
C ALA A 186 22.03 -2.24 -26.89
N PHE A 187 21.21 -1.45 -27.57
CA PHE A 187 21.67 -0.32 -28.38
C PHE A 187 21.57 1.02 -27.61
N ILE A 188 20.52 1.21 -26.83
CA ILE A 188 20.25 2.47 -26.12
C ILE A 188 21.26 2.69 -24.99
N ILE A 189 21.50 1.69 -24.10
CA ILE A 189 22.36 1.84 -22.93
C ILE A 189 23.77 2.32 -23.27
N PRO A 190 24.50 1.74 -24.26
CA PRO A 190 25.81 2.26 -24.61
C PRO A 190 25.80 3.70 -25.16
N LYS A 191 24.71 4.09 -25.84
CA LYS A 191 24.53 5.47 -26.30
C LYS A 191 24.27 6.44 -25.17
N LEU A 192 23.39 6.09 -24.23
CA LEU A 192 23.15 6.89 -23.02
C LEU A 192 24.45 7.09 -22.23
N ILE A 193 25.24 6.03 -22.02
CA ILE A 193 26.57 6.14 -21.39
C ILE A 193 27.46 7.11 -22.18
N SER A 194 27.44 7.10 -23.50
CA SER A 194 28.24 8.06 -24.29
C SER A 194 27.75 9.50 -24.13
N PHE A 195 26.47 9.73 -23.91
CA PHE A 195 25.91 11.07 -23.71
C PHE A 195 26.22 11.66 -22.30
N THR A 196 26.66 10.85 -21.36
CA THR A 196 27.10 11.35 -20.03
C THR A 196 28.37 12.22 -20.13
N THR A 197 29.07 12.20 -21.26
CA THR A 197 30.24 13.07 -21.50
C THR A 197 29.90 14.30 -22.36
N ASN A 198 28.62 14.57 -22.63
CA ASN A 198 28.18 15.71 -23.41
C ASN A 198 28.58 17.05 -22.77
N GLU A 199 28.86 18.06 -23.56
CA GLU A 199 29.24 19.41 -23.08
C GLU A 199 28.10 20.05 -22.25
N LYS A 200 26.82 19.76 -22.59
CA LYS A 200 25.66 20.34 -21.94
C LYS A 200 25.28 19.54 -20.66
N PRO A 201 25.23 20.22 -19.51
CA PRO A 201 24.83 19.55 -18.24
C PRO A 201 23.46 18.89 -18.29
N LYS A 202 22.48 19.55 -18.93
CA LYS A 202 21.12 19.03 -19.09
C LYS A 202 21.07 17.67 -19.79
N ILE A 203 21.89 17.51 -20.85
CA ILE A 203 21.97 16.23 -21.60
C ILE A 203 22.65 15.17 -20.74
N ARG A 204 23.73 15.51 -19.99
CA ARG A 204 24.40 14.58 -19.06
C ARG A 204 23.45 14.09 -17.98
N SER A 205 22.71 15.02 -17.34
CA SER A 205 21.74 14.70 -16.29
C SER A 205 20.62 13.80 -16.81
N LEU A 206 19.97 14.15 -17.91
CA LEU A 206 18.91 13.33 -18.52
C LEU A 206 19.43 11.96 -19.00
N ALA A 207 20.65 11.87 -19.49
CA ALA A 207 21.23 10.59 -19.90
C ALA A 207 21.46 9.68 -18.70
N LEU A 208 21.99 10.21 -17.59
CA LEU A 208 22.13 9.45 -16.32
C LEU A 208 20.77 9.08 -15.75
N GLY A 209 19.81 10.01 -15.70
CA GLY A 209 18.44 9.73 -15.25
C GLY A 209 17.81 8.59 -16.04
N SER A 210 17.96 8.62 -17.38
CA SER A 210 17.46 7.52 -18.23
C SER A 210 18.13 6.18 -17.95
N ILE A 211 19.41 6.15 -17.55
CA ILE A 211 20.09 4.93 -17.13
C ILE A 211 19.59 4.46 -15.78
N ASN A 212 19.42 5.38 -14.82
CA ASN A 212 18.96 5.10 -13.47
C ASN A 212 17.61 4.38 -13.47
N VAL A 213 16.70 4.77 -14.36
CA VAL A 213 15.39 4.11 -14.54
C VAL A 213 15.51 2.59 -14.78
N PHE A 214 16.60 2.12 -15.39
CA PHE A 214 16.81 0.70 -15.69
C PHE A 214 17.61 -0.06 -14.64
N ILE A 215 18.27 0.62 -13.70
CA ILE A 215 19.11 -0.06 -12.70
C ILE A 215 18.31 -1.07 -11.89
N PRO A 216 17.13 -0.72 -11.32
CA PRO A 216 16.31 -1.67 -10.54
C PRO A 216 15.82 -2.86 -11.39
N GLN A 217 15.61 -2.67 -12.70
CA GLN A 217 15.12 -3.69 -13.64
C GLN A 217 16.19 -4.75 -13.98
N LYS A 218 17.47 -4.48 -13.70
CA LYS A 218 18.62 -5.38 -13.95
C LYS A 218 18.70 -5.91 -15.40
N PRO A 219 18.44 -5.12 -16.45
CA PRO A 219 18.48 -5.65 -17.82
C PRO A 219 19.90 -6.09 -18.17
N GLN A 220 20.03 -7.14 -18.98
CA GLN A 220 21.32 -7.69 -19.38
C GLN A 220 22.25 -6.66 -20.01
N ALA A 221 21.70 -5.77 -20.83
CA ALA A 221 22.47 -4.70 -21.50
C ALA A 221 23.16 -3.76 -20.49
N LEU A 222 22.49 -3.44 -19.38
CA LEU A 222 23.05 -2.62 -18.31
C LEU A 222 24.11 -3.40 -17.52
N LEU A 223 23.80 -4.63 -17.12
CA LEU A 223 24.72 -5.46 -16.35
C LEU A 223 26.06 -5.70 -17.05
N VAL A 224 26.03 -5.88 -18.38
CA VAL A 224 27.25 -5.98 -19.22
C VAL A 224 28.02 -4.64 -19.27
N SER A 225 27.32 -3.51 -19.21
CA SER A 225 27.92 -2.17 -19.31
C SER A 225 28.25 -1.55 -17.95
N LEU A 226 27.99 -2.26 -16.83
CA LEU A 226 28.03 -1.71 -15.48
C LEU A 226 29.42 -1.16 -15.09
N ASP A 227 30.50 -1.87 -15.43
CA ASP A 227 31.84 -1.38 -15.13
C ASP A 227 32.19 -0.10 -15.90
N THR A 228 31.68 0.05 -17.12
CA THR A 228 31.82 1.28 -17.91
C THR A 228 31.01 2.41 -17.26
N LEU A 229 29.79 2.12 -16.83
CA LEU A 229 28.94 3.08 -16.12
C LEU A 229 29.60 3.56 -14.82
N LEU A 230 30.12 2.65 -13.99
CA LEU A 230 30.83 3.00 -12.76
C LEU A 230 32.00 3.95 -13.01
N ASN A 231 32.81 3.69 -14.04
CA ASN A 231 33.89 4.59 -14.42
C ASN A 231 33.37 5.99 -14.80
N CYS A 232 32.25 6.07 -15.53
CA CYS A 232 31.62 7.34 -15.83
C CYS A 232 31.10 8.06 -14.59
N LEU A 233 30.47 7.33 -13.65
CA LEU A 233 29.98 7.90 -12.40
C LEU A 233 31.11 8.52 -11.56
N PHE A 234 32.23 7.83 -11.42
CA PHE A 234 33.40 8.37 -10.73
C PHE A 234 33.98 9.62 -11.40
N GLN A 235 33.93 9.72 -12.72
CA GLN A 235 34.33 10.94 -13.43
C GLN A 235 33.35 12.10 -13.22
N LEU A 236 32.06 11.80 -13.17
CA LEU A 236 31.00 12.79 -12.98
C LEU A 236 30.73 13.16 -11.52
N ALA A 237 31.35 12.48 -10.57
CA ALA A 237 31.22 12.79 -9.15
C ALA A 237 31.58 14.25 -8.80
N ASN A 238 32.46 14.86 -9.58
CA ASN A 238 32.85 16.27 -9.43
C ASN A 238 32.31 17.16 -10.55
N ASP A 239 31.21 16.77 -11.20
CA ASP A 239 30.59 17.62 -12.24
C ASP A 239 30.18 18.98 -11.66
N PRO A 240 30.40 20.07 -12.40
CA PRO A 240 30.00 21.41 -11.92
C PRO A 240 28.48 21.56 -11.72
N SER A 241 27.66 20.80 -12.45
CA SER A 241 26.19 20.81 -12.30
C SER A 241 25.74 19.93 -11.13
N SER A 242 24.93 20.49 -10.25
CA SER A 242 24.28 19.76 -9.16
C SER A 242 23.32 18.69 -9.68
N ASP A 243 22.54 18.97 -10.73
CA ASP A 243 21.63 18.02 -11.37
C ASP A 243 22.34 16.73 -11.83
N VAL A 244 23.58 16.87 -12.32
CA VAL A 244 24.39 15.71 -12.72
C VAL A 244 24.83 14.93 -11.48
N ARG A 245 25.31 15.63 -10.44
CA ARG A 245 25.74 14.97 -9.20
C ARG A 245 24.59 14.30 -8.47
N ARG A 246 23.37 14.87 -8.54
CA ARG A 246 22.15 14.20 -8.05
C ARG A 246 21.96 12.85 -8.71
N GLN A 247 21.97 12.80 -10.05
CA GLN A 247 21.84 11.55 -10.80
C GLN A 247 22.98 10.56 -10.50
N VAL A 248 24.19 11.06 -10.18
CA VAL A 248 25.31 10.22 -9.74
C VAL A 248 25.03 9.61 -8.35
N CYS A 249 24.52 10.38 -7.38
CA CYS A 249 24.13 9.87 -6.06
C CYS A 249 23.05 8.79 -6.20
N ARG A 250 21.99 9.07 -6.93
CA ARG A 250 20.89 8.10 -7.22
C ARG A 250 21.42 6.83 -7.89
N ALA A 251 22.33 6.95 -8.84
CA ALA A 251 22.94 5.78 -9.48
C ALA A 251 23.71 4.90 -8.47
N PHE A 252 24.49 5.50 -7.56
CA PHE A 252 25.20 4.73 -6.55
C PHE A 252 24.26 4.05 -5.57
N VAL A 253 23.20 4.76 -5.12
CA VAL A 253 22.14 4.19 -4.26
C VAL A 253 21.53 2.94 -4.91
N GLN A 254 21.07 3.05 -6.15
CA GLN A 254 20.45 1.94 -6.87
C GLN A 254 21.43 0.79 -7.19
N ILE A 255 22.71 1.09 -7.45
CA ILE A 255 23.73 0.05 -7.70
C ILE A 255 24.03 -0.73 -6.42
N VAL A 256 23.97 -0.11 -5.24
CA VAL A 256 24.07 -0.81 -3.94
C VAL A 256 23.08 -1.97 -3.88
N GLU A 257 21.83 -1.74 -4.25
CA GLU A 257 20.76 -2.74 -4.17
C GLU A 257 20.96 -3.93 -5.13
N ILE A 258 21.52 -3.67 -6.32
CA ILE A 258 21.60 -4.69 -7.36
C ILE A 258 22.95 -5.42 -7.43
N ARG A 259 24.05 -4.71 -7.12
CA ARG A 259 25.44 -5.19 -7.24
C ARG A 259 26.34 -4.61 -6.13
N PRO A 260 26.07 -4.94 -4.86
CA PRO A 260 26.88 -4.48 -3.71
C PRO A 260 28.35 -4.84 -3.83
N ASP A 261 28.68 -5.96 -4.50
CA ASP A 261 30.04 -6.39 -4.78
C ASP A 261 30.86 -5.37 -5.60
N LYS A 262 30.19 -4.56 -6.41
CA LYS A 262 30.84 -3.50 -7.21
C LYS A 262 31.07 -2.21 -6.42
N ILE A 263 30.31 -2.00 -5.37
CA ILE A 263 30.40 -0.81 -4.49
C ILE A 263 31.42 -1.02 -3.38
N LEU A 264 31.46 -2.19 -2.77
CA LEU A 264 32.32 -2.50 -1.62
C LEU A 264 33.80 -2.11 -1.79
N PRO A 265 34.45 -2.34 -2.96
CA PRO A 265 35.85 -1.92 -3.14
C PRO A 265 36.08 -0.42 -3.10
N HIS A 266 35.05 0.38 -3.25
CA HIS A 266 35.09 1.85 -3.37
C HIS A 266 34.45 2.55 -2.18
N ILE A 267 34.03 1.80 -1.13
CA ILE A 267 33.22 2.31 -0.03
C ILE A 267 33.86 3.50 0.69
N GLU A 268 35.18 3.51 0.91
CA GLU A 268 35.88 4.61 1.55
C GLU A 268 35.73 5.92 0.77
N GLY A 269 35.96 5.87 -0.55
CA GLY A 269 35.83 7.04 -1.41
C GLY A 269 34.37 7.50 -1.53
N LEU A 270 33.43 6.58 -1.55
CA LEU A 270 32.01 6.89 -1.60
C LEU A 270 31.51 7.52 -0.29
N VAL A 271 31.97 7.04 0.86
CA VAL A 271 31.67 7.68 2.16
C VAL A 271 32.10 9.14 2.16
N GLU A 272 33.33 9.44 1.78
CA GLU A 272 33.82 10.83 1.72
C GLU A 272 33.05 11.67 0.69
N TYR A 273 32.69 11.06 -0.47
CA TYR A 273 31.90 11.73 -1.49
C TYR A 273 30.49 12.07 -1.01
N MET A 274 29.77 11.12 -0.45
CA MET A 274 28.39 11.32 0.02
C MET A 274 28.33 12.33 1.16
N ILE A 275 29.25 12.26 2.13
CA ILE A 275 29.39 13.29 3.18
C ILE A 275 29.59 14.68 2.57
N ALA A 276 30.44 14.79 1.55
CA ALA A 276 30.71 16.08 0.90
C ALA A 276 29.50 16.61 0.11
N GLN A 277 28.67 15.74 -0.45
CA GLN A 277 27.42 16.18 -1.11
C GLN A 277 26.33 16.52 -0.09
N GLN A 278 26.15 15.72 0.96
CA GLN A 278 25.13 15.94 1.99
C GLN A 278 25.34 17.27 2.73
N ARG A 279 26.57 17.70 2.93
CA ARG A 279 26.88 19.00 3.53
C ARG A 279 26.60 20.21 2.67
N LYS A 280 26.16 20.03 1.41
CA LYS A 280 25.76 21.14 0.53
C LYS A 280 24.28 21.47 0.75
N ILE A 281 23.97 21.97 1.91
CA ILE A 281 22.59 22.30 2.35
C ILE A 281 21.92 23.32 1.39
N GLU A 282 22.71 24.12 0.66
CA GLU A 282 22.22 25.07 -0.36
C GLU A 282 21.50 24.36 -1.53
N ASP A 283 21.73 23.05 -1.72
CA ASP A 283 21.07 22.20 -2.71
C ASP A 283 20.47 21.01 -1.96
N GLU A 284 19.31 21.23 -1.36
CA GLU A 284 18.63 20.27 -0.48
C GLU A 284 18.36 18.94 -1.18
N GLU A 285 17.95 18.96 -2.44
CA GLU A 285 17.68 17.77 -3.22
C GLU A 285 18.94 16.92 -3.44
N LEU A 286 20.10 17.56 -3.71
CA LEU A 286 21.37 16.83 -3.79
C LEU A 286 21.78 16.27 -2.43
N ALA A 287 21.59 17.03 -1.38
CA ALA A 287 21.93 16.58 -0.03
C ALA A 287 21.05 15.40 0.40
N CYS A 288 19.77 15.41 0.05
CA CYS A 288 18.83 14.32 0.29
C CYS A 288 19.22 13.06 -0.50
N ASP A 289 19.43 13.18 -1.83
CA ASP A 289 19.88 12.06 -2.66
C ASP A 289 21.22 11.44 -2.17
N ALA A 290 22.07 12.23 -1.55
CA ALA A 290 23.30 11.73 -0.94
C ALA A 290 23.05 11.03 0.42
N ALA A 291 22.08 11.52 1.20
CA ALA A 291 21.71 10.94 2.48
C ALA A 291 21.02 9.58 2.32
N GLU A 292 20.24 9.36 1.26
CA GLU A 292 19.61 8.07 0.91
C GLU A 292 20.65 6.94 0.79
N PHE A 293 21.88 7.26 0.44
CA PHE A 293 22.95 6.26 0.37
C PHE A 293 23.19 5.57 1.71
N TRP A 294 23.10 6.29 2.81
CA TRP A 294 23.29 5.72 4.15
C TRP A 294 22.17 4.76 4.52
N LEU A 295 20.94 5.13 4.19
CA LEU A 295 19.78 4.30 4.40
C LEU A 295 19.92 2.99 3.63
N THR A 296 20.15 3.07 2.32
CA THR A 296 20.26 1.90 1.43
C THR A 296 21.43 0.99 1.81
N VAL A 297 22.59 1.54 2.15
CA VAL A 297 23.75 0.72 2.57
C VAL A 297 23.50 0.08 3.95
N GLY A 298 22.84 0.80 4.85
CA GLY A 298 22.46 0.29 6.16
C GLY A 298 21.50 -0.89 6.05
N GLU A 299 20.47 -0.80 5.23
CA GLU A 299 19.48 -1.86 5.00
C GLU A 299 20.08 -3.10 4.29
N HIS A 300 21.23 -2.96 3.63
CA HIS A 300 21.82 -4.04 2.86
C HIS A 300 22.60 -5.04 3.73
N ASN A 301 22.11 -6.29 3.82
CA ASN A 301 22.61 -7.36 4.68
C ASN A 301 24.14 -7.64 4.60
N GLU A 302 24.79 -7.35 3.48
CA GLU A 302 26.21 -7.62 3.25
C GLU A 302 27.10 -6.37 3.45
N LEU A 303 26.57 -5.17 3.18
CA LEU A 303 27.36 -3.94 3.12
C LEU A 303 27.38 -3.15 4.43
N TRP A 304 26.33 -3.20 5.25
CA TRP A 304 26.24 -2.35 6.45
C TRP A 304 27.48 -2.43 7.35
N LYS A 305 28.06 -3.64 7.52
CA LYS A 305 29.29 -3.85 8.33
C LYS A 305 30.49 -3.06 7.82
N SER A 306 30.51 -2.74 6.52
CA SER A 306 31.61 -1.98 5.93
C SER A 306 31.62 -0.51 6.36
N LEU A 307 30.50 0.00 6.88
CA LEU A 307 30.38 1.36 7.40
C LEU A 307 30.89 1.53 8.83
N ALA A 308 31.07 0.44 9.59
CA ALA A 308 31.53 0.49 10.98
C ALA A 308 32.77 1.39 11.24
N PRO A 309 33.82 1.37 10.39
CA PRO A 309 34.98 2.26 10.60
C PRO A 309 34.67 3.74 10.41
N TYR A 310 33.58 4.07 9.72
CA TYR A 310 33.26 5.43 9.30
C TYR A 310 32.09 6.06 10.09
N LEU A 311 31.50 5.36 11.05
CA LEU A 311 30.39 5.86 11.87
C LEU A 311 30.71 7.22 12.53
N HIS A 312 31.93 7.39 13.01
CA HIS A 312 32.38 8.63 13.61
C HIS A 312 32.41 9.83 12.65
N LYS A 313 32.38 9.61 11.32
CA LYS A 313 32.26 10.64 10.30
C LYS A 313 30.82 10.83 9.79
N ILE A 314 30.10 9.74 9.64
CA ILE A 314 28.75 9.73 9.08
C ILE A 314 27.73 10.29 10.07
N ILE A 315 27.73 9.78 11.31
CA ILE A 315 26.74 10.16 12.34
C ILE A 315 26.71 11.67 12.60
N PRO A 316 27.85 12.37 12.76
CA PRO A 316 27.81 13.82 12.92
C PRO A 316 27.16 14.56 11.77
N VAL A 317 27.29 14.09 10.53
CA VAL A 317 26.65 14.70 9.34
C VAL A 317 25.14 14.46 9.36
N LEU A 318 24.70 13.26 9.74
CA LEU A 318 23.27 12.97 9.92
C LEU A 318 22.66 13.92 10.98
N LEU A 319 23.33 14.08 12.11
CA LEU A 319 22.90 14.97 13.19
C LEU A 319 22.88 16.45 12.77
N GLU A 320 23.90 16.91 12.01
CA GLU A 320 23.92 18.25 11.42
C GLU A 320 22.73 18.49 10.48
N SER A 321 22.37 17.48 9.67
CA SER A 321 21.27 17.53 8.71
C SER A 321 19.87 17.45 9.36
N MET A 322 19.77 17.10 10.63
CA MET A 322 18.50 17.07 11.37
C MET A 322 18.08 18.43 11.92
N VAL A 323 18.98 19.40 12.00
CA VAL A 323 18.69 20.73 12.53
C VAL A 323 17.93 21.53 11.47
N TYR A 324 16.82 22.15 11.83
CA TYR A 324 16.07 23.04 10.95
C TYR A 324 16.92 24.19 10.42
N SER A 325 16.85 24.45 9.12
CA SER A 325 17.47 25.60 8.48
C SER A 325 16.68 26.89 8.77
N GLU A 326 17.29 28.06 8.53
CA GLU A 326 16.58 29.34 8.64
C GLU A 326 15.41 29.43 7.63
N GLU A 327 15.51 28.77 6.46
CA GLU A 327 14.47 28.72 5.44
C GLU A 327 13.31 27.84 5.90
N ASP A 328 13.59 26.67 6.48
CA ASP A 328 12.57 25.80 7.08
C ASP A 328 11.81 26.53 8.19
N ILE A 329 12.54 27.21 9.08
CA ILE A 329 11.95 27.98 10.18
C ILE A 329 11.03 29.07 9.63
N ALA A 330 11.44 29.78 8.58
CA ALA A 330 10.64 30.83 7.97
C ALA A 330 9.35 30.27 7.31
N MET A 331 9.39 29.07 6.75
CA MET A 331 8.20 28.38 6.21
C MET A 331 7.27 27.87 7.32
N LEU A 332 7.83 27.51 8.47
CA LEU A 332 7.10 27.02 9.64
C LEU A 332 6.55 28.13 10.54
N GLU A 333 7.05 29.37 10.40
CA GLU A 333 6.60 30.57 11.13
C GLU A 333 5.18 31.00 10.73
N GLY A 334 4.23 30.18 11.02
CA GLY A 334 2.79 30.43 10.96
C GLY A 334 2.05 29.60 12.02
N GLY A 335 2.77 28.70 12.66
CA GLY A 335 2.24 27.70 13.58
C GLY A 335 2.26 28.11 15.06
N GLY A 336 1.64 29.26 15.40
CA GLY A 336 1.36 29.61 16.79
C GLY A 336 0.30 28.72 17.43
N ASN A 337 -0.47 29.30 18.32
CA ASN A 337 -1.66 28.66 18.89
C ASN A 337 -2.81 28.71 17.88
N ASP A 338 -3.03 27.64 17.15
CA ASP A 338 -3.99 27.51 16.03
C ASP A 338 -5.17 26.55 16.31
N ALA A 339 -5.22 25.98 17.51
CA ALA A 339 -6.22 24.96 17.87
C ALA A 339 -7.69 25.41 17.67
N ASP A 340 -7.96 26.68 17.77
CA ASP A 340 -9.31 27.26 17.59
C ASP A 340 -9.58 27.73 16.15
N GLU A 341 -8.57 27.73 15.27
CA GLU A 341 -8.72 28.12 13.87
C GLU A 341 -9.40 27.01 13.05
N ASP A 342 -10.21 27.41 12.06
CA ASP A 342 -10.81 26.42 11.15
C ASP A 342 -9.76 25.84 10.20
N ASP A 343 -9.89 24.56 9.87
CA ASP A 343 -8.98 23.86 8.95
C ASP A 343 -9.22 24.35 7.52
N ARG A 344 -8.17 24.40 6.73
CA ARG A 344 -8.27 24.61 5.28
C ARG A 344 -8.65 23.28 4.63
N ALA A 345 -9.37 23.32 3.51
CA ALA A 345 -9.74 22.10 2.77
C ALA A 345 -8.52 21.27 2.35
N GLU A 346 -7.39 21.94 2.12
CA GLU A 346 -6.10 21.36 1.75
C GLU A 346 -5.44 20.57 2.91
N ASP A 347 -5.73 20.97 4.16
CA ASP A 347 -5.19 20.33 5.37
C ASP A 347 -5.98 19.08 5.77
N ILE A 348 -7.15 18.86 5.17
CA ILE A 348 -8.04 17.72 5.48
C ILE A 348 -7.74 16.61 4.47
N LYS A 349 -6.71 15.80 4.75
CA LYS A 349 -6.36 14.62 3.96
C LYS A 349 -6.63 13.38 4.80
N PRO A 350 -7.79 12.72 4.63
CA PRO A 350 -8.05 11.47 5.31
C PRO A 350 -7.08 10.40 4.77
N LYS A 351 -6.33 9.78 5.64
CA LYS A 351 -5.52 8.60 5.33
C LYS A 351 -6.41 7.37 5.53
N PHE A 352 -6.49 6.49 4.53
CA PHE A 352 -7.22 5.24 4.63
C PHE A 352 -6.24 4.10 4.76
N ALA A 353 -6.43 3.28 5.78
CA ALA A 353 -5.89 1.93 5.74
C ALA A 353 -6.66 1.16 4.66
N LYS A 354 -5.96 0.51 3.73
CA LYS A 354 -6.56 -0.45 2.80
C LYS A 354 -7.39 -1.47 3.58
N SER A 355 -8.50 -1.93 3.01
CA SER A 355 -9.40 -2.88 3.64
C SER A 355 -8.65 -3.97 4.42
N LYS A 356 -8.84 -4.00 5.74
CA LYS A 356 -8.26 -5.02 6.64
C LYS A 356 -9.10 -6.30 6.67
N SER A 357 -10.13 -6.41 5.84
CA SER A 357 -11.04 -7.56 5.84
C SER A 357 -10.50 -8.82 5.16
N ALA A 358 -9.18 -8.90 4.92
CA ALA A 358 -8.55 -10.17 4.55
C ALA A 358 -8.69 -11.15 5.71
N ARG A 359 -9.60 -12.12 5.57
CA ARG A 359 -9.79 -13.20 6.55
C ARG A 359 -8.63 -14.17 6.45
N THR A 360 -7.55 -13.85 7.13
CA THR A 360 -6.53 -14.84 7.45
C THR A 360 -6.99 -15.69 8.64
N LEU A 361 -6.62 -16.95 8.64
CA LEU A 361 -6.92 -17.91 9.72
C LEU A 361 -6.23 -17.59 11.06
N ALA A 362 -5.53 -16.47 11.14
CA ALA A 362 -4.82 -16.05 12.32
C ALA A 362 -5.75 -15.20 13.25
N ASN A 363 -6.67 -15.86 13.93
CA ASN A 363 -7.03 -15.48 15.28
C ASN A 363 -6.11 -16.21 16.27
N GLY A 364 -4.83 -16.07 16.10
CA GLY A 364 -3.78 -16.51 16.97
C GLY A 364 -2.71 -15.45 16.91
N GLU A 365 -2.42 -14.89 18.06
CA GLU A 365 -1.36 -13.96 18.35
C GLU A 365 -0.17 -14.11 17.38
N GLU A 366 0.23 -13.04 16.76
CA GLU A 366 1.51 -12.91 16.07
C GLU A 366 2.64 -13.08 17.10
N GLU A 367 2.93 -14.31 17.48
CA GLU A 367 4.19 -14.71 18.05
C GLU A 367 4.84 -15.70 17.11
N GLY A 368 5.70 -15.19 16.26
CA GLY A 368 6.49 -15.99 15.36
C GLY A 368 6.92 -15.23 14.13
N ALA A 369 7.52 -14.07 14.32
CA ALA A 369 8.27 -13.43 13.27
C ALA A 369 9.39 -14.36 12.82
N ASP A 370 9.29 -14.83 11.57
CA ASP A 370 10.39 -15.44 10.87
C ASP A 370 11.60 -14.52 10.91
N GLN A 371 12.66 -14.99 11.54
CA GLN A 371 13.98 -14.36 11.47
C GLN A 371 14.50 -14.52 10.03
N ASN A 372 14.11 -13.64 9.13
CA ASN A 372 14.84 -13.24 7.92
C ASN A 372 13.96 -12.37 7.03
N GLY A 373 14.03 -11.10 7.26
CA GLY A 373 13.41 -10.05 6.45
C GLY A 373 13.13 -8.88 7.37
N GLY A 374 14.03 -7.91 7.40
CA GLY A 374 13.90 -6.73 8.23
C GLY A 374 12.58 -6.02 7.94
N ASN A 375 11.65 -6.18 8.85
CA ASN A 375 10.44 -5.39 8.89
C ASN A 375 10.82 -4.05 9.53
N TYR A 376 11.35 -3.15 8.71
CA TYR A 376 11.49 -1.77 9.14
C TYR A 376 10.08 -1.18 9.23
N GLN A 377 9.54 -1.12 10.43
CA GLN A 377 8.53 -0.12 10.71
C GLN A 377 9.17 1.23 10.36
N LYS A 378 8.81 1.77 9.18
CA LYS A 378 9.11 3.16 8.82
C LYS A 378 8.82 4.01 10.04
N LEU A 379 9.56 5.11 10.19
CA LEU A 379 9.30 6.20 11.14
C LEU A 379 7.81 6.62 11.07
N SER A 380 6.93 5.73 11.53
CA SER A 380 5.48 5.85 11.47
C SER A 380 4.99 6.73 12.60
N GLY A 381 4.92 7.94 12.31
CA GLY A 381 4.50 9.07 13.10
C GLY A 381 4.75 10.33 12.32
N MET A 382 5.49 10.22 11.23
CA MET A 382 5.61 11.19 10.15
C MET A 382 5.38 10.41 8.85
N ASP A 383 4.13 10.28 8.45
CA ASP A 383 3.64 9.66 7.20
C ASP A 383 3.98 8.18 6.95
N ASP A 384 3.15 7.30 7.48
CA ASP A 384 2.89 5.99 6.89
C ASP A 384 1.87 6.14 5.76
N ASP A 385 2.32 6.34 4.55
CA ASP A 385 1.71 5.76 3.37
C ASP A 385 2.59 5.93 2.12
N LEU A 386 3.59 5.08 2.00
CA LEU A 386 4.12 4.70 0.70
C LEU A 386 4.25 3.18 0.70
N SER A 387 3.09 2.48 0.77
CA SER A 387 3.04 1.11 0.29
C SER A 387 3.17 1.16 -1.22
N GLU A 388 4.15 0.43 -1.76
CA GLU A 388 4.25 0.12 -3.17
C GLU A 388 2.93 -0.48 -3.67
N GLY A 389 2.13 0.33 -4.31
CA GLY A 389 0.87 -0.05 -4.90
C GLY A 389 0.27 1.13 -5.63
N GLU A 390 0.50 1.14 -6.95
CA GLU A 390 -0.04 2.09 -7.91
C GLU A 390 0.52 3.51 -7.78
N ILE A 391 1.66 3.71 -8.46
CA ILE A 391 1.98 5.00 -9.06
C ILE A 391 0.90 5.27 -10.10
N GLU A 392 -0.23 5.84 -9.66
CA GLU A 392 -0.98 6.67 -10.58
C GLU A 392 -0.02 7.77 -10.99
N GLU A 393 0.25 7.84 -12.29
CA GLU A 393 1.00 8.93 -12.91
C GLU A 393 0.27 10.24 -12.60
N PHE A 394 0.59 10.85 -11.45
CA PHE A 394 0.35 12.27 -11.27
C PHE A 394 1.37 12.99 -12.16
N ASP A 395 0.86 13.83 -13.05
CA ASP A 395 1.67 14.81 -13.76
C ASP A 395 2.54 15.57 -12.72
N ASP A 396 3.83 15.70 -13.00
CA ASP A 396 4.86 16.36 -12.17
C ASP A 396 4.54 17.82 -11.73
N ASP A 397 3.36 18.32 -12.05
CA ASP A 397 2.93 19.70 -11.77
C ASP A 397 2.05 19.83 -10.50
N ASP A 398 1.58 18.72 -9.87
CA ASP A 398 0.68 18.76 -8.70
C ASP A 398 1.39 18.60 -7.34
N ASP A 399 2.71 18.38 -7.33
CA ASP A 399 3.50 18.21 -6.10
C ASP A 399 3.78 19.54 -5.33
N ASP A 400 3.38 20.67 -5.90
CA ASP A 400 3.52 21.98 -5.25
C ASP A 400 2.52 22.25 -4.11
N ASP A 401 1.45 21.45 -3.99
CA ASP A 401 0.40 21.59 -2.98
C ASP A 401 0.58 20.67 -1.75
N ALA A 402 1.57 19.80 -1.72
CA ALA A 402 1.88 18.99 -0.54
C ALA A 402 2.49 19.88 0.55
N ASN A 403 1.94 19.79 1.78
CA ASN A 403 2.50 20.48 2.94
C ASN A 403 4.02 20.19 3.02
N PRO A 404 4.89 21.22 3.08
CA PRO A 404 6.35 21.00 3.11
C PRO A 404 6.84 20.03 4.17
N GLU A 405 6.06 19.86 5.25
CA GLU A 405 6.35 18.89 6.32
C GLU A 405 6.07 17.45 5.94
N ASP A 406 5.18 17.19 4.98
CA ASP A 406 4.82 15.85 4.55
C ASP A 406 5.79 15.31 3.51
N ARG A 407 6.57 16.17 2.84
CA ARG A 407 7.55 15.78 1.84
C ARG A 407 8.73 15.02 2.46
N TRP A 408 9.23 14.02 1.74
CA TRP A 408 10.52 13.40 2.03
C TRP A 408 11.64 14.42 1.85
N ASN A 409 12.41 14.67 2.90
CA ASN A 409 13.44 15.69 2.94
C ASN A 409 14.72 15.18 3.62
N LEU A 410 15.77 16.00 3.54
CA LEU A 410 17.08 15.66 4.10
C LEU A 410 17.02 15.31 5.60
N ARG A 411 16.18 16.00 6.36
CA ARG A 411 16.02 15.81 7.81
C ARG A 411 15.41 14.43 8.12
N LYS A 412 14.29 14.08 7.44
CA LYS A 412 13.62 12.78 7.58
C LYS A 412 14.53 11.63 7.14
N CYS A 413 15.19 11.77 5.99
CA CYS A 413 16.14 10.80 5.47
C CYS A 413 17.29 10.55 6.45
N SER A 414 17.84 11.62 7.04
CA SER A 414 18.93 11.52 8.01
C SER A 414 18.51 10.84 9.31
N ALA A 415 17.28 11.09 9.79
CA ALA A 415 16.72 10.42 10.95
C ALA A 415 16.45 8.93 10.68
N ALA A 416 15.92 8.58 9.49
CA ALA A 416 15.73 7.19 9.07
C ALA A 416 17.07 6.43 8.97
N ALA A 417 18.08 7.04 8.37
CA ALA A 417 19.42 6.45 8.31
C ALA A 417 20.03 6.22 9.70
N LEU A 418 19.79 7.14 10.65
CA LEU A 418 20.25 6.97 12.03
C LEU A 418 19.50 5.82 12.73
N ASP A 419 18.22 5.64 12.50
CA ASP A 419 17.41 4.53 13.03
C ASP A 419 17.95 3.17 12.54
N VAL A 420 18.17 3.04 11.22
CA VAL A 420 18.80 1.83 10.64
C VAL A 420 20.16 1.56 11.28
N PHE A 421 21.02 2.57 11.40
CA PHE A 421 22.34 2.40 12.03
C PHE A 421 22.24 2.05 13.51
N ALA A 422 21.25 2.57 14.21
CA ALA A 422 20.98 2.21 15.61
C ALA A 422 20.61 0.74 15.75
N THR A 423 19.81 0.22 14.83
CA THR A 423 19.39 -1.19 14.79
C THR A 423 20.57 -2.10 14.54
N ASP A 424 21.44 -1.76 13.58
CA ASP A 424 22.54 -2.61 13.14
C ASP A 424 23.76 -2.54 14.06
N PHE A 425 24.14 -1.35 14.48
CA PHE A 425 25.38 -1.12 15.22
C PHE A 425 25.20 -0.94 16.74
N LYS A 426 23.98 -0.58 17.19
CA LYS A 426 23.65 -0.46 18.61
C LYS A 426 24.59 0.45 19.40
N ALA A 427 25.37 -0.12 20.34
CA ALA A 427 26.24 0.64 21.24
C ALA A 427 27.20 1.62 20.55
N PRO A 428 27.92 1.29 19.46
CA PRO A 428 28.76 2.23 18.72
C PRO A 428 28.04 3.48 18.25
N VAL A 429 26.76 3.35 17.83
CA VAL A 429 25.95 4.51 17.42
C VAL A 429 25.62 5.35 18.63
N PHE A 430 25.12 4.75 19.70
CA PHE A 430 24.74 5.47 20.90
C PHE A 430 25.94 6.20 21.53
N GLU A 431 27.11 5.55 21.61
CA GLU A 431 28.34 6.18 22.09
C GLU A 431 28.75 7.40 21.26
N THR A 432 28.54 7.34 19.93
CA THR A 432 28.87 8.41 19.00
C THR A 432 27.92 9.60 19.13
N ILE A 433 26.62 9.37 19.35
CA ILE A 433 25.64 10.44 19.50
C ILE A 433 25.63 11.08 20.90
N LEU A 434 26.06 10.36 21.92
CA LEU A 434 25.96 10.78 23.33
C LEU A 434 26.53 12.18 23.60
N PRO A 435 27.72 12.57 23.11
CA PRO A 435 28.23 13.92 23.27
C PRO A 435 27.34 15.02 22.68
N TYR A 436 26.71 14.72 21.52
CA TYR A 436 25.76 15.62 20.87
C TYR A 436 24.49 15.79 21.72
N LEU A 437 23.94 14.71 22.22
CA LEU A 437 22.75 14.73 23.08
C LEU A 437 23.02 15.52 24.37
N MET A 438 24.16 15.27 25.04
CA MET A 438 24.53 15.97 26.25
C MET A 438 24.64 17.49 26.06
N THR A 439 25.07 17.94 24.90
CA THR A 439 25.21 19.35 24.55
C THR A 439 23.90 19.99 24.16
N ASN A 440 23.10 19.31 23.32
CA ASN A 440 22.00 19.93 22.60
C ASN A 440 20.61 19.71 23.23
N LEU A 441 20.40 18.68 24.05
CA LEU A 441 19.11 18.47 24.71
C LEU A 441 18.66 19.67 25.57
N LYS A 442 19.64 20.44 26.11
CA LYS A 442 19.39 21.63 26.94
C LYS A 442 19.85 22.93 26.26
N HIS A 443 19.98 22.93 24.93
CA HIS A 443 20.46 24.10 24.21
C HIS A 443 19.47 25.26 24.34
N GLU A 444 19.98 26.51 24.36
CA GLU A 444 19.15 27.72 24.48
C GLU A 444 18.24 27.89 23.25
N GLU A 445 18.77 27.66 22.06
CA GLU A 445 18.01 27.71 20.79
C GLU A 445 17.23 26.41 20.60
N TRP A 446 15.97 26.54 20.26
CA TRP A 446 15.04 25.41 20.13
C TRP A 446 15.36 24.43 18.97
N PRO A 447 15.93 24.87 17.79
CA PRO A 447 16.19 23.91 16.70
C PRO A 447 17.18 22.81 17.10
N PHE A 448 18.17 23.17 17.95
CA PHE A 448 19.13 22.20 18.45
C PHE A 448 18.52 21.24 19.51
N ARG A 449 17.63 21.78 20.38
CA ARG A 449 16.89 20.91 21.32
C ARG A 449 16.00 19.92 20.59
N GLU A 450 15.30 20.41 19.59
CA GLU A 450 14.38 19.62 18.78
C GLU A 450 15.13 18.52 18.03
N ALA A 451 16.21 18.84 17.32
CA ALA A 451 17.05 17.87 16.60
C ALA A 451 17.68 16.83 17.54
N ALA A 452 18.05 17.21 18.77
CA ALA A 452 18.55 16.27 19.75
C ALA A 452 17.47 15.31 20.26
N VAL A 453 16.24 15.78 20.43
CA VAL A 453 15.09 14.93 20.79
C VAL A 453 14.72 14.00 19.64
N LEU A 454 14.73 14.49 18.39
CA LEU A 454 14.55 13.67 17.18
C LEU A 454 15.59 12.55 17.10
N ALA A 455 16.88 12.88 17.26
CA ALA A 455 17.96 11.89 17.24
C ALA A 455 17.78 10.81 18.33
N LEU A 456 17.34 11.24 19.52
CA LEU A 456 17.03 10.31 20.61
C LEU A 456 15.86 9.38 20.30
N GLY A 457 14.83 9.89 19.65
CA GLY A 457 13.70 9.09 19.18
C GLY A 457 14.09 8.11 18.06
N ALA A 458 14.94 8.56 17.12
CA ALA A 458 15.42 7.72 16.02
C ALA A 458 16.22 6.50 16.52
N VAL A 459 17.00 6.63 17.58
CA VAL A 459 17.78 5.48 18.12
C VAL A 459 17.02 4.64 19.15
N ALA A 460 15.75 4.96 19.43
CA ALA A 460 15.02 4.37 20.54
C ALA A 460 14.89 2.84 20.44
N GLU A 461 14.49 2.32 19.29
CA GLU A 461 14.30 0.87 19.10
C GLU A 461 15.62 0.14 18.95
N GLY A 462 16.48 0.58 18.04
CA GLY A 462 17.74 -0.09 17.75
C GLY A 462 18.71 -0.10 18.94
N CYS A 463 18.72 0.96 19.74
CA CYS A 463 19.61 1.10 20.88
C CYS A 463 18.92 0.82 22.24
N ILE A 464 17.71 0.26 22.28
CA ILE A 464 16.92 0.13 23.50
C ILE A 464 17.68 -0.53 24.66
N ASP A 465 18.42 -1.58 24.38
CA ASP A 465 19.22 -2.29 25.40
C ASP A 465 20.31 -1.40 26.02
N VAL A 466 20.88 -0.50 25.21
CA VAL A 466 21.95 0.42 25.63
C VAL A 466 21.37 1.63 26.35
N VAL A 467 20.21 2.12 25.91
CA VAL A 467 19.54 3.30 26.46
C VAL A 467 18.78 2.98 27.75
N THR A 468 18.27 1.75 27.92
CA THR A 468 17.45 1.33 29.06
C THR A 468 18.00 1.74 30.44
N PRO A 469 19.30 1.63 30.75
CA PRO A 469 19.86 2.10 32.03
C PRO A 469 19.71 3.62 32.26
N HIS A 470 19.55 4.40 31.21
CA HIS A 470 19.43 5.87 31.25
C HIS A 470 17.94 6.32 31.23
N LEU A 471 17.00 5.49 30.84
CA LEU A 471 15.58 5.84 30.72
C LEU A 471 14.97 6.35 32.05
N PRO A 472 15.34 5.83 33.21
CA PRO A 472 14.82 6.37 34.49
C PRO A 472 15.14 7.86 34.74
N GLU A 473 16.21 8.41 34.15
CA GLU A 473 16.54 9.83 34.21
C GLU A 473 16.01 10.59 32.98
N LEU A 474 16.00 9.92 31.81
CA LEU A 474 15.69 10.51 30.54
C LEU A 474 14.18 10.72 30.34
N VAL A 475 13.35 9.73 30.66
CA VAL A 475 11.90 9.82 30.49
C VAL A 475 11.28 10.98 31.32
N PRO A 476 11.61 11.17 32.59
CA PRO A 476 11.12 12.36 33.32
C PRO A 476 11.58 13.69 32.71
N TYR A 477 12.76 13.72 32.10
CA TYR A 477 13.25 14.89 31.37
C TYR A 477 12.42 15.13 30.11
N LEU A 478 12.18 14.12 29.27
CA LEU A 478 11.32 14.22 28.10
C LEU A 478 9.90 14.67 28.47
N ILE A 479 9.33 14.12 29.55
CA ILE A 479 8.03 14.57 30.07
C ILE A 479 8.06 16.07 30.40
N SER A 480 9.17 16.59 30.90
CA SER A 480 9.30 18.04 31.17
C SER A 480 9.32 18.86 29.86
N LEU A 481 9.89 18.34 28.76
CA LEU A 481 9.94 18.98 27.45
C LEU A 481 8.57 19.02 26.74
N LEU A 482 7.59 18.24 27.18
CA LEU A 482 6.19 18.39 26.73
C LEU A 482 5.63 19.78 27.05
N ASN A 483 6.28 20.54 27.95
CA ASN A 483 5.92 21.91 28.30
C ASN A 483 6.93 22.94 27.76
N ASP A 484 7.74 22.57 26.76
CA ASP A 484 8.64 23.54 26.12
C ASP A 484 7.81 24.69 25.49
N PRO A 485 8.30 25.95 25.54
CA PRO A 485 7.61 27.06 24.91
C PRO A 485 7.42 26.86 23.39
N GLU A 486 8.34 26.14 22.73
CA GLU A 486 8.27 25.89 21.29
C GLU A 486 7.37 24.70 20.94
N PRO A 487 6.33 24.87 20.07
CA PRO A 487 5.44 23.79 19.67
C PRO A 487 6.19 22.60 19.01
N LEU A 488 7.19 22.87 18.16
CA LEU A 488 7.94 21.84 17.45
C LEU A 488 8.76 20.96 18.43
N VAL A 489 9.28 21.54 19.51
CA VAL A 489 9.93 20.73 20.57
C VAL A 489 8.89 19.86 21.29
N ARG A 490 7.69 20.38 21.56
CA ARG A 490 6.62 19.57 22.17
C ARG A 490 6.16 18.45 21.26
N GLN A 491 6.02 18.72 19.95
CA GLN A 491 5.64 17.77 18.91
C GLN A 491 6.62 16.60 18.84
N ILE A 492 7.92 16.88 18.65
CA ILE A 492 8.93 15.82 18.54
C ILE A 492 9.11 15.07 19.87
N THR A 493 8.85 15.73 21.00
CA THR A 493 8.88 15.06 22.31
C THR A 493 7.75 14.05 22.46
N CYS A 494 6.54 14.36 21.97
CA CYS A 494 5.44 13.40 21.94
C CYS A 494 5.84 12.16 21.13
N TRP A 495 6.34 12.36 19.92
CA TRP A 495 6.80 11.28 19.04
C TRP A 495 7.90 10.44 19.70
N THR A 496 8.92 11.09 20.29
CA THR A 496 10.03 10.38 20.97
C THR A 496 9.53 9.57 22.17
N LEU A 497 8.60 10.09 22.97
CA LEU A 497 7.98 9.33 24.06
C LEU A 497 7.18 8.14 23.54
N GLY A 498 6.49 8.28 22.40
CA GLY A 498 5.84 7.18 21.70
C GLY A 498 6.81 6.05 21.33
N ARG A 499 8.01 6.38 20.82
CA ARG A 499 9.09 5.41 20.51
C ARG A 499 9.61 4.66 21.75
N TYR A 500 9.52 5.23 22.95
CA TYR A 500 9.86 4.58 24.21
C TYR A 500 8.66 3.91 24.92
N SER A 501 7.50 3.85 24.29
CA SER A 501 6.28 3.29 24.89
C SER A 501 6.44 1.83 25.30
N SER A 502 7.17 1.03 24.52
CA SER A 502 7.44 -0.38 24.82
C SER A 502 8.20 -0.56 26.14
N TRP A 503 9.18 0.32 26.44
CA TRP A 503 9.83 0.30 27.74
C TRP A 503 8.85 0.64 28.87
N GLY A 504 8.06 1.71 28.72
CA GLY A 504 7.03 2.08 29.70
C GLY A 504 6.02 0.94 29.96
N ALA A 505 5.54 0.30 28.91
CA ALA A 505 4.62 -0.81 28.97
C ALA A 505 5.21 -2.07 29.63
N SER A 506 6.53 -2.28 29.50
CA SER A 506 7.23 -3.43 30.09
C SER A 506 7.39 -3.35 31.62
N LEU A 507 7.09 -2.21 32.24
CA LEU A 507 7.21 -2.01 33.67
C LEU A 507 6.13 -2.78 34.44
N ASN A 508 6.53 -3.87 35.11
CA ASN A 508 5.61 -4.85 35.69
C ASN A 508 5.22 -4.59 37.16
N THR A 509 5.86 -3.63 37.84
CA THR A 509 5.54 -3.35 39.23
C THR A 509 4.67 -2.11 39.39
N PRO A 510 3.65 -2.10 40.27
CA PRO A 510 2.82 -0.91 40.47
C PRO A 510 3.63 0.35 40.83
N ALA A 511 4.73 0.21 41.55
CA ALA A 511 5.57 1.33 41.94
C ALA A 511 6.30 1.95 40.71
N LEU A 512 6.83 1.14 39.82
CA LEU A 512 7.48 1.61 38.61
C LEU A 512 6.48 2.17 37.59
N ARG A 513 5.29 1.57 37.49
CA ARG A 513 4.21 2.12 36.65
C ARG A 513 3.81 3.50 37.14
N ALA A 514 3.56 3.66 38.43
CA ALA A 514 3.21 4.96 39.03
C ALA A 514 4.35 5.99 38.89
N GLN A 515 5.59 5.55 38.88
CA GLN A 515 6.74 6.45 38.76
C GLN A 515 7.04 6.90 37.34
N TYR A 516 6.82 6.06 36.31
CA TYR A 516 7.24 6.32 34.94
C TYR A 516 6.12 6.18 33.89
N PHE A 517 5.37 5.08 33.90
CA PHE A 517 4.34 4.82 32.90
C PHE A 517 3.16 5.80 33.02
N GLU A 518 2.60 5.95 34.21
CA GLU A 518 1.48 6.86 34.43
C GLU A 518 1.80 8.31 34.09
N PRO A 519 2.94 8.90 34.55
CA PRO A 519 3.31 10.26 34.16
C PRO A 519 3.57 10.42 32.63
N MET A 520 4.11 9.39 31.99
CA MET A 520 4.32 9.37 30.54
C MET A 520 2.97 9.36 29.82
N MET A 521 2.07 8.47 30.19
CA MET A 521 0.71 8.39 29.66
C MET A 521 -0.06 9.71 29.86
N GLU A 522 -0.07 10.25 31.08
CA GLU A 522 -0.74 11.52 31.39
C GLU A 522 -0.13 12.70 30.61
N GLY A 523 1.19 12.72 30.47
CA GLY A 523 1.89 13.75 29.71
C GLY A 523 1.46 13.77 28.25
N ILE A 524 1.45 12.60 27.59
CA ILE A 524 1.03 12.46 26.18
C ILE A 524 -0.47 12.80 26.05
N LEU A 525 -1.34 12.23 26.90
CA LEU A 525 -2.78 12.54 26.90
C LEU A 525 -3.06 14.05 27.05
N THR A 526 -2.28 14.76 27.85
CA THR A 526 -2.44 16.20 28.02
C THR A 526 -2.14 16.95 26.72
N LYS A 527 -1.20 16.45 25.91
CA LYS A 527 -0.81 17.08 24.65
C LYS A 527 -1.83 16.87 23.53
N MET A 528 -2.69 15.87 23.63
CA MET A 528 -3.86 15.77 22.74
C MET A 528 -4.78 17.00 22.80
N LEU A 529 -4.70 17.84 23.82
CA LEU A 529 -5.43 19.10 23.96
C LEU A 529 -4.51 20.33 23.98
N ASP A 530 -3.32 20.21 23.36
CA ASP A 530 -2.41 21.34 23.21
C ASP A 530 -3.07 22.47 22.40
N GLN A 531 -2.54 23.67 22.49
CA GLN A 531 -3.04 24.84 21.77
C GLN A 531 -2.55 24.89 20.30
N ASN A 532 -1.69 23.95 19.91
CA ASN A 532 -1.18 23.80 18.56
C ASN A 532 -1.67 22.49 17.96
N LYS A 533 -2.27 22.52 16.75
CA LYS A 533 -2.87 21.36 16.09
C LYS A 533 -1.86 20.24 15.79
N ARG A 534 -0.62 20.59 15.46
CA ARG A 534 0.44 19.60 15.18
C ARG A 534 0.86 18.87 16.46
N VAL A 535 0.93 19.59 17.59
CA VAL A 535 1.19 18.95 18.88
C VAL A 535 0.04 18.07 19.30
N GLN A 536 -1.22 18.45 19.02
CA GLN A 536 -2.40 17.59 19.24
C GLN A 536 -2.28 16.29 18.46
N GLU A 537 -1.95 16.38 17.18
CA GLU A 537 -1.77 15.24 16.26
C GLU A 537 -0.65 14.31 16.73
N ALA A 538 0.53 14.88 17.01
CA ALA A 538 1.65 14.10 17.54
C ALA A 538 1.36 13.47 18.92
N GLY A 539 0.61 14.16 19.77
CA GLY A 539 0.15 13.63 21.05
C GLY A 539 -0.81 12.45 20.85
N ALA A 540 -1.73 12.55 19.92
CA ALA A 540 -2.68 11.48 19.61
C ALA A 540 -1.96 10.26 18.99
N SER A 541 -1.08 10.48 18.00
CA SER A 541 -0.28 9.41 17.40
C SER A 541 0.62 8.70 18.42
N ALA A 542 1.33 9.46 19.25
CA ALA A 542 2.15 8.87 20.32
C ALA A 542 1.31 8.09 21.33
N PHE A 543 0.06 8.53 21.58
CA PHE A 543 -0.84 7.85 22.47
C PHE A 543 -1.34 6.53 21.88
N ALA A 544 -1.74 6.51 20.61
CA ALA A 544 -2.09 5.27 19.90
C ALA A 544 -0.95 4.25 19.93
N HIS A 545 0.29 4.70 19.76
CA HIS A 545 1.48 3.84 19.88
C HIS A 545 1.66 3.28 21.30
N LEU A 546 1.39 4.10 22.31
CA LEU A 546 1.45 3.66 23.71
C LEU A 546 0.35 2.63 24.02
N GLU A 547 -0.86 2.81 23.48
CA GLU A 547 -1.97 1.85 23.59
C GLU A 547 -1.59 0.51 22.97
N GLU A 548 -1.06 0.51 21.74
CA GLU A 548 -0.58 -0.68 21.05
C GLU A 548 0.45 -1.45 21.89
N LYS A 549 1.50 -0.76 22.36
CA LYS A 549 2.56 -1.41 23.14
C LYS A 549 2.11 -1.83 24.56
N ALA A 550 1.16 -1.12 25.14
CA ALA A 550 0.61 -1.48 26.44
C ALA A 550 -0.39 -2.65 26.36
N GLY A 551 -1.05 -2.82 25.22
CA GLY A 551 -2.04 -3.88 25.00
C GLY A 551 -3.08 -3.93 26.10
N ALA A 552 -3.49 -5.11 26.53
CA ALA A 552 -4.48 -5.29 27.59
C ALA A 552 -4.10 -4.65 28.95
N SER A 553 -2.82 -4.32 29.17
CA SER A 553 -2.36 -3.69 30.42
C SER A 553 -2.85 -2.25 30.60
N ILE A 554 -3.42 -1.64 29.54
CA ILE A 554 -4.01 -0.29 29.59
C ILE A 554 -5.43 -0.29 30.19
N THR A 555 -6.09 -1.45 30.28
CA THR A 555 -7.49 -1.59 30.75
C THR A 555 -7.79 -0.84 32.05
N PRO A 556 -6.93 -0.81 33.10
CA PRO A 556 -7.21 -0.06 34.30
C PRO A 556 -7.34 1.45 34.13
N TYR A 557 -6.85 1.98 33.00
CA TYR A 557 -6.80 3.41 32.72
C TYR A 557 -7.86 3.86 31.70
N CYS A 558 -8.73 2.98 31.23
CA CYS A 558 -9.75 3.29 30.19
C CYS A 558 -10.62 4.50 30.55
N GLU A 559 -11.05 4.64 31.81
CA GLU A 559 -11.92 5.76 32.20
C GLU A 559 -11.27 7.14 31.98
N PRO A 560 -10.07 7.44 32.53
CA PRO A 560 -9.41 8.72 32.26
C PRO A 560 -9.06 8.91 30.77
N ILE A 561 -8.71 7.85 30.03
CA ILE A 561 -8.42 7.92 28.61
C ILE A 561 -9.68 8.33 27.84
N ILE A 562 -10.78 7.62 28.02
CA ILE A 562 -12.04 7.93 27.33
C ILE A 562 -12.53 9.34 27.67
N ARG A 563 -12.40 9.78 28.93
CA ARG A 563 -12.72 11.16 29.31
C ARG A 563 -11.90 12.19 28.52
N GLN A 564 -10.63 11.89 28.24
CA GLN A 564 -9.80 12.76 27.43
C GLN A 564 -10.24 12.73 25.97
N PHE A 565 -10.53 11.56 25.40
CA PHE A 565 -11.05 11.43 24.04
C PHE A 565 -12.36 12.23 23.87
N VAL A 566 -13.29 12.15 24.82
CA VAL A 566 -14.53 12.93 24.79
C VAL A 566 -14.23 14.44 24.72
N ARG A 567 -13.26 14.93 25.48
CA ARG A 567 -12.84 16.34 25.39
C ARG A 567 -12.21 16.68 24.05
N CYS A 568 -11.46 15.75 23.44
CA CYS A 568 -10.91 15.91 22.10
C CYS A 568 -12.04 15.98 21.06
N PHE A 569 -13.07 15.10 21.13
CA PHE A 569 -14.25 15.16 20.27
C PHE A 569 -14.99 16.50 20.33
N GLU A 570 -14.98 17.17 21.48
CA GLU A 570 -15.57 18.48 21.66
C GLU A 570 -14.75 19.64 21.06
N LYS A 571 -13.41 19.47 21.00
CA LYS A 571 -12.48 20.55 20.66
C LYS A 571 -11.85 20.43 19.29
N TYR A 572 -11.60 19.22 18.80
CA TYR A 572 -10.89 19.01 17.55
C TYR A 572 -11.66 19.57 16.37
N LYS A 573 -10.92 20.18 15.45
CA LYS A 573 -11.36 20.47 14.10
C LYS A 573 -11.23 19.22 13.24
N ASP A 574 -11.67 19.29 11.99
CA ASP A 574 -11.82 18.11 11.14
C ASP A 574 -10.49 17.39 10.85
N ARG A 575 -9.37 18.13 10.71
CA ARG A 575 -8.03 17.56 10.49
C ARG A 575 -7.66 16.56 11.58
N ASN A 576 -7.69 16.97 12.84
CA ASN A 576 -7.24 16.12 13.96
C ASN A 576 -8.28 15.09 14.40
N MET A 577 -9.49 15.11 13.80
CA MET A 577 -10.52 14.14 14.12
C MET A 577 -10.14 12.73 13.66
N PHE A 578 -9.43 12.62 12.53
CA PHE A 578 -9.01 11.33 11.98
C PHE A 578 -8.11 10.55 12.94
N ILE A 579 -7.07 11.20 13.47
CA ILE A 579 -6.17 10.56 14.43
C ILE A 579 -6.86 10.21 15.75
N LEU A 580 -7.91 10.96 16.13
CA LEU A 580 -8.72 10.61 17.30
C LEU A 580 -9.54 9.34 17.09
N TYR A 581 -10.08 9.13 15.88
CA TYR A 581 -10.76 7.87 15.54
C TYR A 581 -9.78 6.69 15.62
N ASP A 582 -8.54 6.87 15.15
CA ASP A 582 -7.49 5.86 15.25
C ASP A 582 -7.16 5.51 16.71
N CYS A 583 -7.02 6.51 17.59
CA CYS A 583 -6.83 6.25 19.03
C CYS A 583 -7.99 5.43 19.63
N VAL A 584 -9.25 5.79 19.32
CA VAL A 584 -10.43 5.04 19.81
C VAL A 584 -10.43 3.62 19.26
N GLN A 585 -10.07 3.44 18.01
CA GLN A 585 -9.96 2.15 17.34
C GLN A 585 -8.90 1.27 18.02
N THR A 586 -7.70 1.81 18.20
CA THR A 586 -6.56 1.12 18.85
C THR A 586 -6.94 0.72 20.29
N LEU A 587 -7.59 1.61 21.04
CA LEU A 587 -8.09 1.29 22.37
C LEU A 587 -9.10 0.14 22.31
N ALA A 588 -10.06 0.18 21.38
CA ALA A 588 -11.08 -0.86 21.22
C ALA A 588 -10.46 -2.22 20.87
N GLU A 589 -9.49 -2.23 19.97
CA GLU A 589 -8.77 -3.45 19.57
C GLU A 589 -8.05 -4.12 20.74
N HIS A 590 -7.28 -3.34 21.51
CA HIS A 590 -6.41 -3.90 22.56
C HIS A 590 -7.13 -4.18 23.88
N VAL A 591 -8.16 -3.40 24.22
CA VAL A 591 -8.96 -3.61 25.44
C VAL A 591 -10.08 -4.62 25.21
N GLY A 592 -10.62 -4.70 23.99
CA GLY A 592 -11.69 -5.63 23.63
C GLY A 592 -12.89 -5.52 24.57
N HIS A 593 -13.39 -6.65 25.03
CA HIS A 593 -14.55 -6.70 25.95
C HIS A 593 -14.40 -5.93 27.27
N GLY A 594 -13.18 -5.48 27.62
CA GLY A 594 -12.98 -4.58 28.77
C GLY A 594 -13.73 -3.26 28.63
N LEU A 595 -14.03 -2.82 27.40
CA LEU A 595 -14.83 -1.62 27.10
C LEU A 595 -16.34 -1.82 27.32
N SER A 596 -16.84 -3.04 27.42
CA SER A 596 -18.27 -3.35 27.58
C SER A 596 -18.84 -2.97 28.97
N GLN A 597 -18.04 -2.32 29.83
CA GLN A 597 -18.52 -1.82 31.11
C GLN A 597 -19.50 -0.66 30.89
N PRO A 598 -20.70 -0.67 31.49
CA PRO A 598 -21.72 0.35 31.24
C PRO A 598 -21.22 1.79 31.42
N GLN A 599 -20.34 2.01 32.39
CA GLN A 599 -19.77 3.33 32.68
C GLN A 599 -18.89 3.86 31.55
N LEU A 600 -18.13 2.98 30.86
CA LEU A 600 -17.28 3.34 29.74
C LEU A 600 -18.12 3.56 28.47
N ILE A 601 -19.15 2.74 28.27
CA ILE A 601 -20.10 2.90 27.16
C ILE A 601 -20.84 4.24 27.29
N ASP A 602 -21.33 4.58 28.48
CA ASP A 602 -22.04 5.84 28.76
C ASP A 602 -21.14 7.08 28.54
N LEU A 603 -19.81 6.93 28.59
CA LEU A 603 -18.86 7.99 28.30
C LEU A 603 -18.56 8.09 26.80
N LEU A 604 -18.20 6.97 26.15
CA LEU A 604 -17.68 6.95 24.78
C LEU A 604 -18.78 7.08 23.72
N MET A 605 -19.82 6.26 23.83
CA MET A 605 -20.82 6.15 22.75
C MET A 605 -21.60 7.43 22.48
N PRO A 606 -21.96 8.27 23.47
CA PRO A 606 -22.62 9.55 23.16
C PRO A 606 -21.78 10.45 22.28
N ALA A 607 -20.46 10.50 22.46
CA ALA A 607 -19.57 11.33 21.64
C ALA A 607 -19.48 10.79 20.20
N LEU A 608 -19.29 9.47 20.02
CA LEU A 608 -19.25 8.82 18.72
C LEU A 608 -20.59 8.96 17.97
N ILE A 609 -21.71 8.74 18.63
CA ILE A 609 -23.04 8.88 18.01
C ILE A 609 -23.36 10.34 17.68
N HIS A 610 -22.90 11.29 18.50
CA HIS A 610 -23.02 12.70 18.15
C HIS A 610 -22.26 13.02 16.86
N ARG A 611 -21.02 12.53 16.72
CA ARG A 611 -20.22 12.69 15.51
C ARG A 611 -20.84 11.96 14.32
N TRP A 612 -21.36 10.74 14.52
CA TRP A 612 -22.12 9.97 13.54
C TRP A 612 -23.29 10.75 12.91
N HIS A 613 -23.99 11.53 13.69
CA HIS A 613 -25.08 12.38 13.18
C HIS A 613 -24.59 13.68 12.52
N LYS A 614 -23.41 14.15 12.87
CA LYS A 614 -22.84 15.40 12.34
C LYS A 614 -22.21 15.23 10.97
N VAL A 615 -21.53 14.11 10.73
CA VAL A 615 -20.79 13.84 9.50
C VAL A 615 -21.75 13.52 8.36
N SER A 616 -21.59 14.20 7.21
CA SER A 616 -22.36 13.97 5.99
C SER A 616 -21.99 12.64 5.33
N ASP A 617 -22.96 12.01 4.64
CA ASP A 617 -22.74 10.77 3.85
C ASP A 617 -21.82 10.98 2.64
N GLN A 618 -21.49 12.21 2.30
CA GLN A 618 -20.57 12.56 1.22
C GLN A 618 -19.22 13.07 1.73
N SER A 619 -19.03 13.08 3.03
CA SER A 619 -17.76 13.52 3.64
C SER A 619 -16.77 12.36 3.73
N ARG A 620 -15.55 12.59 3.29
CA ARG A 620 -14.45 11.62 3.46
C ARG A 620 -14.12 11.33 4.93
N GLU A 621 -14.50 12.21 5.86
CA GLU A 621 -14.42 11.94 7.31
C GLU A 621 -15.25 10.72 7.73
N LEU A 622 -16.25 10.35 6.92
CA LEU A 622 -17.10 9.21 7.25
C LEU A 622 -16.31 7.88 7.26
N PHE A 623 -15.29 7.73 6.43
CA PHE A 623 -14.50 6.50 6.34
C PHE A 623 -13.83 6.12 7.67
N PRO A 624 -12.96 6.96 8.26
CA PRO A 624 -12.33 6.61 9.52
C PRO A 624 -13.32 6.48 10.68
N LEU A 625 -14.45 7.17 10.60
CA LEU A 625 -15.53 6.99 11.58
C LEU A 625 -16.21 5.62 11.43
N LEU A 626 -16.48 5.15 10.23
CA LEU A 626 -17.04 3.82 9.96
C LEU A 626 -16.06 2.74 10.42
N GLU A 627 -14.78 2.89 10.13
CA GLU A 627 -13.73 1.97 10.57
C GLU A 627 -13.66 1.93 12.10
N CYS A 628 -13.58 3.07 12.75
CA CYS A 628 -13.58 3.18 14.21
C CYS A 628 -14.81 2.48 14.84
N LEU A 629 -16.00 2.69 14.27
CA LEU A 629 -17.21 2.04 14.76
C LEU A 629 -17.19 0.52 14.56
N SER A 630 -16.48 0.00 13.57
CA SER A 630 -16.32 -1.45 13.37
C SER A 630 -15.54 -2.08 14.52
N TYR A 631 -14.43 -1.48 14.94
CA TYR A 631 -13.66 -1.94 16.10
C TYR A 631 -14.42 -1.78 17.41
N VAL A 632 -15.12 -0.65 17.59
CA VAL A 632 -15.95 -0.42 18.78
C VAL A 632 -17.09 -1.42 18.84
N ALA A 633 -17.77 -1.73 17.73
CA ALA A 633 -18.81 -2.75 17.70
C ALA A 633 -18.27 -4.12 18.09
N SER A 634 -17.12 -4.50 17.56
CA SER A 634 -16.46 -5.77 17.92
C SER A 634 -16.06 -5.82 19.39
N ALA A 635 -15.50 -4.74 19.94
CA ALA A 635 -15.12 -4.66 21.36
C ALA A 635 -16.31 -4.69 22.32
N LEU A 636 -17.40 -4.00 21.99
CA LEU A 636 -18.59 -3.94 22.81
C LEU A 636 -19.47 -5.20 22.71
N ALA A 637 -19.35 -5.96 21.62
CA ALA A 637 -20.15 -7.15 21.36
C ALA A 637 -21.65 -6.87 21.56
N GLU A 638 -22.37 -7.73 22.29
CA GLU A 638 -23.79 -7.58 22.55
C GLU A 638 -24.17 -6.21 23.16
N SER A 639 -23.27 -5.56 23.87
CA SER A 639 -23.49 -4.22 24.43
C SER A 639 -23.63 -3.12 23.36
N PHE A 640 -23.25 -3.40 22.11
CA PHE A 640 -23.48 -2.49 20.98
C PHE A 640 -24.95 -2.47 20.49
N ALA A 641 -25.77 -3.44 20.86
CA ALA A 641 -27.15 -3.62 20.38
C ALA A 641 -28.01 -2.34 20.40
N PRO A 642 -27.97 -1.46 21.43
CA PRO A 642 -28.75 -0.22 21.43
C PRO A 642 -28.42 0.75 20.30
N PHE A 643 -27.22 0.67 19.73
CA PHE A 643 -26.72 1.56 18.68
C PHE A 643 -26.77 0.93 17.30
N ALA A 644 -26.94 -0.38 17.22
CA ALA A 644 -26.76 -1.15 15.98
C ALA A 644 -27.77 -0.79 14.88
N GLN A 645 -29.05 -0.66 15.20
CA GLN A 645 -30.11 -0.46 14.19
C GLN A 645 -29.91 0.84 13.37
N PRO A 646 -29.72 2.03 13.96
CA PRO A 646 -29.53 3.25 13.18
C PRO A 646 -28.20 3.24 12.39
N VAL A 647 -27.13 2.63 12.92
CA VAL A 647 -25.85 2.51 12.24
C VAL A 647 -25.98 1.57 11.04
N PHE A 648 -26.54 0.39 11.24
CA PHE A 648 -26.78 -0.60 10.18
C PHE A 648 -27.64 -0.03 9.04
N ALA A 649 -28.75 0.64 9.38
CA ALA A 649 -29.64 1.22 8.39
C ALA A 649 -28.96 2.32 7.55
N ARG A 650 -28.10 3.15 8.15
CA ARG A 650 -27.36 4.18 7.42
C ARG A 650 -26.33 3.57 6.47
N CYS A 651 -25.58 2.52 6.89
CA CYS A 651 -24.66 1.80 6.01
C CYS A 651 -25.39 1.22 4.78
N ILE A 652 -26.56 0.62 4.96
CA ILE A 652 -27.40 0.13 3.85
C ILE A 652 -27.75 1.26 2.88
N GLN A 653 -28.09 2.44 3.39
CA GLN A 653 -28.41 3.59 2.54
C GLN A 653 -27.19 4.14 1.79
N ILE A 654 -26.04 4.22 2.45
CA ILE A 654 -24.78 4.64 1.83
C ILE A 654 -24.42 3.70 0.67
N ILE A 655 -24.46 2.38 0.90
CA ILE A 655 -24.21 1.38 -0.14
C ILE A 655 -25.19 1.57 -1.31
N HIS A 656 -26.48 1.69 -1.02
CA HIS A 656 -27.51 1.84 -2.05
C HIS A 656 -27.29 3.10 -2.88
N GLN A 657 -27.08 4.25 -2.24
CA GLN A 657 -26.86 5.53 -2.91
C GLN A 657 -25.60 5.49 -3.79
N ASN A 658 -24.48 4.96 -3.28
CA ASN A 658 -23.23 4.85 -4.03
C ASN A 658 -23.41 3.98 -5.29
N LEU A 659 -24.09 2.84 -5.17
CA LEU A 659 -24.39 1.96 -6.32
C LEU A 659 -25.31 2.65 -7.35
N GLU A 660 -26.31 3.43 -6.90
CA GLU A 660 -27.15 4.19 -7.82
C GLU A 660 -26.39 5.30 -8.55
N GLU A 661 -25.52 6.03 -7.84
CA GLU A 661 -24.67 7.07 -8.42
C GLU A 661 -23.67 6.45 -9.41
N TYR A 662 -23.05 5.31 -9.09
CA TYR A 662 -22.20 4.57 -10.01
C TYR A 662 -22.94 4.15 -11.28
N LEU A 663 -24.13 3.56 -11.17
CA LEU A 663 -24.94 3.20 -12.32
C LEU A 663 -25.38 4.42 -13.16
N ALA A 664 -25.55 5.57 -12.52
CA ALA A 664 -25.85 6.82 -13.22
C ALA A 664 -24.61 7.33 -13.99
N SER A 665 -23.40 7.27 -13.39
CA SER A 665 -22.15 7.67 -14.05
C SER A 665 -21.82 6.79 -15.27
N VAL A 666 -22.05 5.48 -15.17
CA VAL A 666 -21.88 4.55 -16.30
C VAL A 666 -22.83 4.89 -17.47
N ARG A 667 -24.06 5.33 -17.15
CA ARG A 667 -25.03 5.75 -18.19
C ARG A 667 -24.76 7.13 -18.75
N ASN A 668 -24.14 8.00 -17.96
CA ASN A 668 -23.82 9.35 -18.34
C ASN A 668 -22.38 9.70 -17.92
N PRO A 669 -21.40 9.55 -18.84
CA PRO A 669 -19.98 9.81 -18.55
C PRO A 669 -19.61 11.24 -18.14
N ILE A 670 -20.60 12.15 -18.06
CA ILE A 670 -20.41 13.53 -17.58
C ILE A 670 -20.50 13.60 -16.05
N LEU A 671 -21.09 12.58 -15.42
CA LEU A 671 -21.17 12.46 -13.98
C LEU A 671 -19.87 11.85 -13.43
N ASP A 672 -19.39 12.40 -12.35
CA ASP A 672 -18.24 11.84 -11.65
C ASP A 672 -18.61 10.47 -11.08
N THR A 673 -17.67 9.54 -11.10
CA THR A 673 -17.82 8.24 -10.44
C THR A 673 -17.79 8.45 -8.93
N PRO A 674 -18.69 7.82 -8.16
CA PRO A 674 -18.66 7.93 -6.72
C PRO A 674 -17.42 7.22 -6.15
N ASP A 675 -16.93 7.72 -5.03
CA ASP A 675 -15.82 7.12 -4.30
C ASP A 675 -16.27 5.76 -3.71
N LYS A 676 -15.57 4.69 -4.08
CA LYS A 676 -15.91 3.32 -3.71
C LYS A 676 -15.54 2.94 -2.28
N ASP A 677 -14.69 3.73 -1.62
CA ASP A 677 -14.33 3.52 -0.22
C ASP A 677 -15.54 3.58 0.70
N PHE A 678 -16.60 4.30 0.31
CA PHE A 678 -17.89 4.27 1.01
C PHE A 678 -18.55 2.88 1.01
N LEU A 679 -18.37 2.11 -0.07
CA LEU A 679 -18.85 0.73 -0.11
C LEU A 679 -18.03 -0.16 0.81
N VAL A 680 -16.70 -0.10 0.70
CA VAL A 680 -15.74 -0.91 1.48
C VAL A 680 -15.99 -0.74 2.97
N THR A 681 -15.89 0.48 3.47
CA THR A 681 -16.03 0.79 4.90
C THR A 681 -17.43 0.49 5.45
N SER A 682 -18.48 0.68 4.64
CA SER A 682 -19.84 0.33 5.05
C SER A 682 -20.06 -1.17 5.11
N LEU A 683 -19.53 -1.95 4.15
CA LEU A 683 -19.61 -3.42 4.17
C LEU A 683 -18.85 -3.99 5.37
N ASP A 684 -17.68 -3.46 5.69
CA ASP A 684 -16.86 -3.89 6.83
C ASP A 684 -17.57 -3.60 8.17
N LEU A 685 -18.22 -2.44 8.30
CA LEU A 685 -19.00 -2.13 9.51
C LEU A 685 -20.24 -3.02 9.64
N LEU A 686 -20.93 -3.32 8.54
CA LEU A 686 -22.04 -4.29 8.55
C LEU A 686 -21.57 -5.67 9.03
N SER A 687 -20.41 -6.11 8.55
CA SER A 687 -19.77 -7.36 8.95
C SER A 687 -19.46 -7.37 10.45
N ALA A 688 -18.83 -6.31 10.96
CA ALA A 688 -18.51 -6.15 12.39
C ALA A 688 -19.77 -6.19 13.27
N ILE A 689 -20.84 -5.51 12.86
CA ILE A 689 -22.12 -5.53 13.60
C ILE A 689 -22.75 -6.93 13.63
N ILE A 690 -22.75 -7.65 12.51
CA ILE A 690 -23.30 -9.01 12.41
C ILE A 690 -22.53 -9.98 13.31
N GLN A 691 -21.22 -9.82 13.41
CA GLN A 691 -20.37 -10.63 14.28
C GLN A 691 -20.55 -10.29 15.75
N ALA A 692 -20.71 -9.01 16.08
CA ALA A 692 -20.77 -8.51 17.45
C ALA A 692 -22.06 -8.91 18.17
N LEU A 693 -23.18 -8.99 17.46
CA LEU A 693 -24.49 -9.19 18.06
C LEU A 693 -24.89 -10.66 18.16
N GLU A 694 -25.83 -10.95 19.05
CA GLU A 694 -26.49 -12.26 19.07
C GLU A 694 -27.18 -12.57 17.73
N GLN A 695 -27.21 -13.84 17.37
CA GLN A 695 -27.79 -14.34 16.10
C GLN A 695 -29.18 -13.79 15.81
N LYS A 696 -30.03 -13.69 16.85
CA LYS A 696 -31.40 -13.19 16.71
C LYS A 696 -31.44 -11.72 16.34
N GLN A 697 -30.61 -10.91 16.97
CA GLN A 697 -30.55 -9.46 16.72
C GLN A 697 -29.98 -9.16 15.33
N SER A 698 -28.89 -9.84 14.94
CA SER A 698 -28.34 -9.74 13.59
C SER A 698 -29.34 -10.18 12.52
N ALA A 699 -30.09 -11.27 12.76
CA ALA A 699 -31.14 -11.75 11.85
C ALA A 699 -32.30 -10.74 11.71
N GLU A 700 -32.69 -10.06 12.78
CA GLU A 700 -33.70 -9.00 12.75
C GLU A 700 -33.23 -7.77 11.93
N LEU A 701 -31.96 -7.36 12.10
CA LEU A 701 -31.38 -6.26 11.32
C LEU A 701 -31.34 -6.59 9.83
N VAL A 702 -30.80 -7.75 9.48
CA VAL A 702 -30.70 -8.20 8.08
C VAL A 702 -32.09 -8.34 7.45
N SER A 703 -33.05 -8.94 8.14
CA SER A 703 -34.43 -9.11 7.61
C SER A 703 -35.17 -7.80 7.47
N GLY A 704 -34.84 -6.79 8.30
CA GLY A 704 -35.46 -5.46 8.31
C GLY A 704 -34.81 -4.47 7.36
N SER A 705 -33.68 -4.82 6.70
CA SER A 705 -32.97 -3.89 5.82
C SER A 705 -33.80 -3.49 4.60
N GLN A 706 -33.73 -2.20 4.24
CA GLN A 706 -34.39 -1.63 3.08
C GLN A 706 -33.42 -0.62 2.40
N PRO A 707 -32.92 -0.85 1.17
CA PRO A 707 -33.09 -2.09 0.37
C PRO A 707 -32.54 -3.36 1.06
N ARG A 708 -32.89 -4.52 0.54
CA ARG A 708 -32.41 -5.80 1.10
C ARG A 708 -30.90 -5.95 0.95
N LEU A 709 -30.22 -6.29 2.03
CA LEU A 709 -28.77 -6.46 2.06
C LEU A 709 -28.25 -7.35 0.93
N PHE A 710 -28.84 -8.52 0.72
CA PHE A 710 -28.32 -9.48 -0.26
C PHE A 710 -28.55 -9.08 -1.73
N GLU A 711 -29.52 -8.19 -2.00
CA GLU A 711 -29.69 -7.59 -3.31
C GLU A 711 -28.57 -6.57 -3.59
N LEU A 712 -28.17 -5.78 -2.60
CA LEU A 712 -27.03 -4.85 -2.72
C LEU A 712 -25.70 -5.61 -2.78
N LEU A 713 -25.55 -6.64 -1.95
CA LEU A 713 -24.33 -7.44 -1.88
C LEU A 713 -24.02 -8.11 -3.23
N GLN A 714 -25.03 -8.54 -3.98
CA GLN A 714 -24.86 -9.09 -5.32
C GLN A 714 -24.11 -8.10 -6.23
N PHE A 715 -24.52 -6.83 -6.24
CA PHE A 715 -23.85 -5.81 -7.06
C PHE A 715 -22.42 -5.53 -6.59
N CYS A 716 -22.20 -5.52 -5.28
CA CYS A 716 -20.85 -5.33 -4.73
C CYS A 716 -19.91 -6.51 -5.03
N MET A 717 -20.42 -7.73 -5.08
CA MET A 717 -19.65 -8.93 -5.49
C MET A 717 -19.22 -8.92 -6.96
N GLU A 718 -19.89 -8.13 -7.81
CA GLU A 718 -19.60 -7.95 -9.23
C GLU A 718 -18.92 -6.60 -9.53
N ASP A 719 -18.55 -5.83 -8.48
CA ASP A 719 -17.93 -4.51 -8.66
C ASP A 719 -16.57 -4.64 -9.37
N PRO A 720 -16.19 -3.69 -10.26
CA PRO A 720 -14.89 -3.72 -10.92
C PRO A 720 -13.71 -3.61 -9.94
N GLU A 721 -13.89 -2.95 -8.79
CA GLU A 721 -12.82 -2.76 -7.82
C GLU A 721 -12.66 -3.96 -6.88
N ASN A 722 -11.41 -4.41 -6.70
CA ASN A 722 -11.07 -5.57 -5.89
C ASN A 722 -11.43 -5.38 -4.42
N ASP A 723 -11.22 -4.20 -3.85
CA ASP A 723 -11.47 -3.92 -2.43
C ASP A 723 -12.96 -4.04 -2.08
N VAL A 724 -13.84 -3.57 -2.98
CA VAL A 724 -15.28 -3.74 -2.81
C VAL A 724 -15.67 -5.23 -2.85
N ARG A 725 -15.13 -6.00 -3.80
CA ARG A 725 -15.38 -7.44 -3.87
C ARG A 725 -14.83 -8.16 -2.65
N GLN A 726 -13.62 -7.80 -2.18
CA GLN A 726 -13.00 -8.40 -0.99
C GLN A 726 -13.88 -8.24 0.25
N SER A 727 -14.35 -7.03 0.55
CA SER A 727 -15.26 -6.76 1.68
C SER A 727 -16.62 -7.43 1.49
N SER A 728 -17.11 -7.52 0.24
CA SER A 728 -18.37 -8.22 -0.08
C SER A 728 -18.29 -9.71 0.23
N TYR A 729 -17.21 -10.39 -0.14
CA TYR A 729 -17.03 -11.80 0.18
C TYR A 729 -16.78 -12.02 1.68
N ALA A 730 -16.11 -11.11 2.38
CA ALA A 730 -15.99 -11.16 3.84
C ALA A 730 -17.38 -11.11 4.51
N LEU A 731 -18.20 -10.13 4.13
CA LEU A 731 -19.58 -10.01 4.65
C LEU A 731 -20.44 -11.22 4.29
N LEU A 732 -20.31 -11.78 3.09
CA LEU A 732 -21.01 -13.00 2.70
C LEU A 732 -20.68 -14.18 3.61
N GLY A 733 -19.42 -14.39 3.95
CA GLY A 733 -18.99 -15.43 4.87
C GLY A 733 -19.51 -15.23 6.30
N ASP A 734 -19.49 -13.98 6.78
CA ASP A 734 -20.08 -13.65 8.08
C ASP A 734 -21.58 -13.87 8.11
N CYS A 735 -22.28 -13.49 7.04
CA CYS A 735 -23.72 -13.81 6.91
C CYS A 735 -23.97 -15.31 6.89
N ALA A 736 -23.13 -16.11 6.24
CA ALA A 736 -23.23 -17.56 6.28
C ALA A 736 -23.05 -18.12 7.70
N LYS A 737 -22.09 -17.57 8.44
CA LYS A 737 -21.76 -18.02 9.80
C LYS A 737 -22.82 -17.64 10.83
N TYR A 738 -23.34 -16.41 10.76
CA TYR A 738 -24.16 -15.85 11.84
C TYR A 738 -25.65 -15.71 11.51
N VAL A 739 -26.02 -15.55 10.22
CA VAL A 739 -27.40 -15.28 9.79
C VAL A 739 -27.81 -16.13 8.57
N PHE A 740 -27.35 -17.37 8.51
CA PHE A 740 -27.57 -18.27 7.37
C PHE A 740 -29.03 -18.39 6.91
N PRO A 741 -30.05 -18.51 7.79
CA PRO A 741 -31.43 -18.60 7.34
C PRO A 741 -31.92 -17.41 6.52
N GLN A 742 -31.32 -16.22 6.71
CA GLN A 742 -31.62 -15.01 5.93
C GLN A 742 -30.89 -15.02 4.59
N LEU A 743 -29.70 -15.63 4.52
CA LEU A 743 -28.87 -15.75 3.32
C LEU A 743 -29.38 -16.86 2.38
N GLU A 744 -29.85 -17.98 2.92
CA GLU A 744 -30.19 -19.20 2.16
C GLU A 744 -31.08 -18.95 0.93
N PRO A 745 -32.13 -18.10 0.98
CA PRO A 745 -33.00 -17.82 -0.18
C PRO A 745 -32.25 -17.16 -1.37
N PHE A 746 -31.10 -16.55 -1.14
CA PHE A 746 -30.31 -15.82 -2.16
C PHE A 746 -29.14 -16.64 -2.70
N LEU A 747 -28.84 -17.80 -2.12
CA LEU A 747 -27.69 -18.62 -2.54
C LEU A 747 -27.75 -19.06 -4.00
N GLY A 748 -28.96 -19.24 -4.55
CA GLY A 748 -29.11 -19.57 -5.96
C GLY A 748 -28.51 -18.54 -6.92
N THR A 749 -28.41 -17.27 -6.48
CA THR A 749 -27.81 -16.18 -7.25
C THR A 749 -26.36 -15.95 -6.83
N LEU A 750 -26.07 -15.95 -5.52
CA LEU A 750 -24.75 -15.54 -5.00
C LEU A 750 -23.68 -16.63 -5.15
N LEU A 751 -24.01 -17.92 -5.04
CA LEU A 751 -23.05 -19.02 -5.20
C LEU A 751 -22.42 -19.08 -6.60
N PRO A 752 -23.15 -18.91 -7.71
CA PRO A 752 -22.54 -18.85 -9.03
C PRO A 752 -21.52 -17.73 -9.18
N LEU A 753 -21.78 -16.55 -8.60
CA LEU A 753 -20.84 -15.41 -8.60
C LEU A 753 -19.58 -15.72 -7.79
N LEU A 754 -19.74 -16.30 -6.60
CA LEU A 754 -18.63 -16.75 -5.79
C LEU A 754 -17.75 -17.78 -6.53
N ILE A 755 -18.35 -18.77 -7.19
CA ILE A 755 -17.61 -19.78 -7.97
C ILE A 755 -16.88 -19.15 -9.15
N GLN A 756 -17.46 -18.16 -9.79
CA GLN A 756 -16.82 -17.40 -10.86
C GLN A 756 -15.61 -16.62 -10.32
N GLN A 757 -15.72 -16.02 -9.15
CA GLN A 757 -14.61 -15.29 -8.51
C GLN A 757 -13.42 -16.18 -8.15
N LEU A 758 -13.61 -17.46 -7.91
CA LEU A 758 -12.55 -18.42 -7.64
C LEU A 758 -11.71 -18.78 -8.88
N ASP A 759 -11.99 -18.19 -10.04
CA ASP A 759 -11.22 -18.39 -11.26
C ASP A 759 -9.95 -17.55 -11.24
N LEU A 760 -8.78 -18.20 -11.24
CA LEU A 760 -7.48 -17.52 -11.30
C LEU A 760 -7.28 -16.70 -12.57
N ASP A 761 -7.89 -17.12 -13.69
CA ASP A 761 -7.82 -16.40 -14.96
C ASP A 761 -8.59 -15.06 -14.93
N SER A 762 -9.37 -14.81 -13.88
CA SER A 762 -10.05 -13.53 -13.66
C SER A 762 -9.17 -12.44 -13.08
N ILE A 763 -7.97 -12.78 -12.59
CA ILE A 763 -7.02 -11.84 -12.00
C ILE A 763 -6.25 -11.14 -13.14
N LEU A 764 -6.26 -9.81 -13.14
CA LEU A 764 -5.47 -9.01 -14.06
C LEU A 764 -4.00 -8.97 -13.59
N ASP A 765 -3.05 -9.06 -14.53
CA ASP A 765 -1.60 -9.02 -14.22
C ASP A 765 -1.19 -7.76 -13.43
N GLU A 766 -1.91 -6.67 -13.59
CA GLU A 766 -1.66 -5.39 -12.93
C GLU A 766 -2.21 -5.33 -11.48
N GLN A 767 -3.07 -6.29 -11.10
CA GLN A 767 -3.79 -6.34 -9.81
C GLN A 767 -3.66 -7.71 -9.12
N ILE A 768 -2.50 -8.33 -9.20
CA ILE A 768 -2.29 -9.70 -8.72
C ILE A 768 -2.54 -9.83 -7.20
N GLU A 769 -1.99 -8.94 -6.40
CA GLU A 769 -2.07 -9.01 -4.93
C GLU A 769 -3.50 -8.79 -4.43
N THR A 770 -4.15 -7.74 -4.89
CA THR A 770 -5.54 -7.43 -4.52
C THR A 770 -6.51 -8.50 -5.06
N GLY A 771 -6.26 -9.05 -6.25
CA GLY A 771 -7.02 -10.17 -6.81
C GLY A 771 -6.93 -11.43 -5.94
N PHE A 772 -5.76 -11.77 -5.41
CA PHE A 772 -5.62 -12.88 -4.46
C PHE A 772 -6.33 -12.63 -3.14
N SER A 773 -6.39 -11.40 -2.66
CA SER A 773 -7.13 -11.04 -1.44
C SER A 773 -8.64 -11.30 -1.61
N VAL A 774 -9.20 -11.00 -2.79
CA VAL A 774 -10.60 -11.32 -3.11
C VAL A 774 -10.83 -12.82 -3.11
N ILE A 775 -9.97 -13.60 -3.79
CA ILE A 775 -10.07 -15.07 -3.84
C ILE A 775 -9.94 -15.68 -2.44
N ASN A 776 -9.07 -15.12 -1.60
CA ASN A 776 -8.92 -15.53 -0.20
C ASN A 776 -10.25 -15.49 0.55
N ASN A 777 -10.94 -14.35 0.51
CA ASN A 777 -12.23 -14.16 1.17
C ASN A 777 -13.34 -14.99 0.52
N ALA A 778 -13.32 -15.17 -0.79
CA ALA A 778 -14.25 -16.04 -1.50
C ALA A 778 -14.08 -17.52 -1.09
N CYS A 779 -12.84 -18.02 -0.95
CA CYS A 779 -12.56 -19.36 -0.42
C CYS A 779 -13.10 -19.54 0.99
N TRP A 780 -12.80 -18.58 1.88
CA TRP A 780 -13.29 -18.61 3.26
C TRP A 780 -14.82 -18.65 3.32
N SER A 781 -15.49 -17.76 2.58
CA SER A 781 -16.95 -17.68 2.51
C SER A 781 -17.57 -18.96 1.98
N ALA A 782 -17.00 -19.55 0.94
CA ALA A 782 -17.46 -20.83 0.40
C ALA A 782 -17.36 -21.96 1.44
N GLY A 783 -16.31 -21.94 2.27
CA GLY A 783 -16.12 -22.86 3.37
C GLY A 783 -17.18 -22.70 4.47
N GLU A 784 -17.55 -21.46 4.82
CA GLU A 784 -18.61 -21.18 5.80
C GLU A 784 -20.00 -21.59 5.26
N ILE A 785 -20.26 -21.26 3.98
CA ILE A 785 -21.52 -21.71 3.31
C ILE A 785 -21.59 -23.23 3.26
N ALA A 786 -20.50 -23.92 2.97
CA ALA A 786 -20.48 -25.38 2.89
C ALA A 786 -20.87 -26.06 4.22
N ILE A 787 -20.45 -25.50 5.35
CA ILE A 787 -20.87 -25.99 6.69
C ILE A 787 -22.38 -25.85 6.87
N GLN A 788 -22.93 -24.70 6.53
CA GLN A 788 -24.33 -24.36 6.86
C GLN A 788 -25.32 -24.94 5.84
N HIS A 789 -25.00 -24.87 4.54
CA HIS A 789 -25.87 -25.35 3.47
C HIS A 789 -25.81 -26.88 3.29
N GLY A 790 -24.73 -27.50 3.77
CA GLY A 790 -24.58 -28.95 3.80
C GLY A 790 -24.81 -29.63 2.44
N LYS A 791 -25.83 -30.51 2.34
CA LYS A 791 -26.19 -31.19 1.08
C LYS A 791 -26.70 -30.26 -0.03
N GLY A 792 -27.12 -29.04 0.30
CA GLY A 792 -27.51 -28.05 -0.69
C GLY A 792 -26.34 -27.64 -1.60
N MET A 793 -25.09 -27.88 -1.18
CA MET A 793 -23.91 -27.66 -2.01
C MET A 793 -23.73 -28.69 -3.14
N GLU A 794 -24.45 -29.81 -3.12
CA GLU A 794 -24.30 -30.93 -4.07
C GLU A 794 -24.24 -30.48 -5.56
N PRO A 795 -25.09 -29.58 -6.06
CA PRO A 795 -25.05 -29.13 -7.46
C PRO A 795 -23.76 -28.36 -7.82
N TYR A 796 -23.10 -27.75 -6.85
CA TYR A 796 -21.95 -26.88 -7.02
C TYR A 796 -20.60 -27.60 -6.80
N VAL A 797 -20.61 -28.78 -6.19
CA VAL A 797 -19.39 -29.55 -5.85
C VAL A 797 -18.44 -29.74 -7.05
N PRO A 798 -18.91 -30.12 -8.27
CA PRO A 798 -17.97 -30.32 -9.37
C PRO A 798 -17.19 -29.07 -9.77
N GLN A 799 -17.89 -27.92 -9.82
CA GLN A 799 -17.28 -26.65 -10.18
C GLN A 799 -16.32 -26.15 -9.08
N LEU A 800 -16.73 -26.25 -7.81
CA LEU A 800 -15.88 -25.89 -6.70
C LEU A 800 -14.60 -26.74 -6.63
N LEU A 801 -14.69 -28.05 -6.87
CA LEU A 801 -13.53 -28.92 -6.94
C LEU A 801 -12.55 -28.49 -8.04
N GLU A 802 -13.05 -28.17 -9.21
CA GLU A 802 -12.24 -27.66 -10.33
C GLU A 802 -11.49 -26.40 -9.93
N ARG A 803 -12.16 -25.42 -9.32
CA ARG A 803 -11.56 -24.16 -8.87
C ARG A 803 -10.52 -24.37 -7.77
N TYR A 804 -10.85 -25.14 -6.73
CA TYR A 804 -9.88 -25.44 -5.66
C TYR A 804 -8.67 -26.19 -6.15
N LEU A 805 -8.81 -27.12 -7.10
CA LEU A 805 -7.66 -27.82 -7.68
C LEU A 805 -6.76 -26.89 -8.49
N ALA A 806 -7.31 -25.94 -9.22
CA ALA A 806 -6.55 -24.90 -9.92
C ALA A 806 -5.75 -24.03 -8.92
N ILE A 807 -6.40 -23.59 -7.84
CA ILE A 807 -5.76 -22.78 -6.78
C ILE A 807 -4.64 -23.58 -6.09
N LEU A 808 -4.96 -24.77 -5.58
CA LEU A 808 -4.00 -25.60 -4.82
C LEU A 808 -2.83 -26.13 -5.68
N GLY A 809 -3.00 -26.19 -6.99
CA GLY A 809 -1.97 -26.63 -7.95
C GLY A 809 -1.04 -25.54 -8.44
N ASN A 810 -1.34 -24.26 -8.18
CA ASN A 810 -0.55 -23.14 -8.68
C ASN A 810 0.48 -22.66 -7.62
N PRO A 811 1.80 -22.73 -7.90
CA PRO A 811 2.85 -22.36 -6.95
C PRO A 811 2.97 -20.84 -6.71
N GLU A 812 2.34 -20.01 -7.55
CA GLU A 812 2.37 -18.56 -7.43
C GLU A 812 1.28 -18.00 -6.49
N VAL A 813 0.33 -18.84 -6.09
CA VAL A 813 -0.76 -18.45 -5.20
C VAL A 813 -0.23 -18.25 -3.77
N PRO A 814 -0.57 -17.14 -3.09
CA PRO A 814 -0.16 -16.88 -1.70
C PRO A 814 -0.60 -17.98 -0.74
N LYS A 815 0.21 -18.19 0.30
CA LYS A 815 0.00 -19.25 1.31
C LYS A 815 -1.39 -19.15 1.97
N SER A 816 -1.84 -17.96 2.33
CA SER A 816 -3.15 -17.74 2.96
C SER A 816 -4.32 -18.21 2.08
N VAL A 817 -4.24 -17.97 0.77
CA VAL A 817 -5.26 -18.42 -0.19
C VAL A 817 -5.26 -19.94 -0.32
N LEU A 818 -4.07 -20.57 -0.38
CA LEU A 818 -3.94 -22.03 -0.40
C LEU A 818 -4.55 -22.67 0.85
N GLU A 819 -4.33 -22.08 2.01
CA GLU A 819 -4.86 -22.55 3.29
C GLU A 819 -6.39 -22.45 3.33
N ASN A 820 -6.95 -21.31 2.94
CA ASN A 820 -8.41 -21.13 2.88
C ASN A 820 -9.07 -22.04 1.84
N ALA A 821 -8.45 -22.24 0.69
CA ALA A 821 -8.94 -23.18 -0.33
C ALA A 821 -8.93 -24.62 0.18
N ALA A 822 -7.86 -25.05 0.88
CA ALA A 822 -7.78 -26.38 1.48
C ALA A 822 -8.86 -26.58 2.56
N ILE A 823 -9.09 -25.57 3.40
CA ILE A 823 -10.14 -25.62 4.42
C ILE A 823 -11.53 -25.72 3.78
N ALA A 824 -11.82 -24.87 2.79
CA ALA A 824 -13.11 -24.90 2.09
C ALA A 824 -13.34 -26.25 1.39
N LEU A 825 -12.31 -26.78 0.74
CA LEU A 825 -12.35 -28.11 0.12
C LEU A 825 -12.64 -29.21 1.16
N GLY A 826 -11.97 -29.17 2.31
CA GLY A 826 -12.21 -30.15 3.38
C GLY A 826 -13.62 -30.03 3.97
N ARG A 827 -14.10 -28.80 4.23
CA ARG A 827 -15.45 -28.53 4.76
C ARG A 827 -16.56 -28.98 3.80
N LEU A 828 -16.34 -28.86 2.50
CA LEU A 828 -17.29 -29.37 1.49
C LEU A 828 -17.54 -30.88 1.65
N GLY A 829 -16.52 -31.64 2.07
CA GLY A 829 -16.60 -33.07 2.34
C GLY A 829 -17.45 -33.49 3.57
N LEU A 830 -17.81 -32.56 4.44
CA LEU A 830 -18.61 -32.87 5.63
C LEU A 830 -19.94 -33.55 5.28
N GLU A 831 -20.68 -32.98 4.33
CA GLU A 831 -22.00 -33.50 3.91
C GLU A 831 -22.02 -34.01 2.45
N ASN A 832 -20.97 -33.75 1.66
CA ASN A 832 -20.88 -34.13 0.25
C ASN A 832 -19.78 -35.18 -0.05
N SER A 833 -19.36 -35.92 1.00
CA SER A 833 -18.29 -36.92 0.90
C SER A 833 -18.51 -37.99 -0.16
N GLU A 834 -19.78 -38.37 -0.46
CA GLU A 834 -20.09 -39.37 -1.47
C GLU A 834 -19.73 -38.94 -2.88
N ILE A 835 -20.04 -37.70 -3.23
CA ILE A 835 -19.74 -37.14 -4.56
C ILE A 835 -18.24 -36.88 -4.68
N MET A 836 -17.64 -36.27 -3.65
CA MET A 836 -16.21 -35.97 -3.61
C MET A 836 -15.33 -37.21 -3.66
N ALA A 837 -15.80 -38.33 -3.14
CA ALA A 837 -15.04 -39.59 -3.09
C ALA A 837 -14.56 -40.06 -4.47
N SER A 838 -15.31 -39.79 -5.54
CA SER A 838 -14.91 -40.16 -6.90
C SER A 838 -13.68 -39.38 -7.39
N GLN A 839 -13.44 -38.20 -6.87
CA GLN A 839 -12.32 -37.31 -7.22
C GLN A 839 -11.20 -37.28 -6.15
N LEU A 840 -11.29 -38.09 -5.10
CA LEU A 840 -10.38 -38.04 -3.97
C LEU A 840 -8.91 -38.17 -4.39
N SER A 841 -8.57 -39.05 -5.34
CA SER A 841 -7.21 -39.22 -5.83
C SER A 841 -6.62 -37.99 -6.54
N THR A 842 -7.45 -37.03 -6.96
CA THR A 842 -6.98 -35.83 -7.63
C THR A 842 -6.64 -34.71 -6.65
N PHE A 843 -7.33 -34.64 -5.49
CA PHE A 843 -7.12 -33.58 -4.52
C PHE A 843 -6.44 -33.99 -3.20
N SER A 844 -6.24 -35.30 -2.97
CA SER A 844 -5.63 -35.77 -1.72
C SER A 844 -4.24 -35.20 -1.46
N GLU A 845 -3.34 -35.23 -2.45
CA GLU A 845 -2.00 -34.70 -2.32
C GLU A 845 -1.99 -33.18 -2.15
N PRO A 846 -2.64 -32.35 -3.00
CA PRO A 846 -2.72 -30.90 -2.82
C PRO A 846 -3.30 -30.52 -1.45
N PHE A 847 -4.40 -31.13 -1.04
CA PHE A 847 -5.01 -30.89 0.27
C PHE A 847 -4.03 -31.14 1.41
N LEU A 848 -3.41 -32.33 1.46
CA LEU A 848 -2.50 -32.70 2.54
C LEU A 848 -1.25 -31.82 2.61
N LYS A 849 -0.77 -31.32 1.47
CA LYS A 849 0.34 -30.38 1.43
C LYS A 849 -0.02 -29.03 2.05
N CYS A 850 -1.14 -28.46 1.63
CA CYS A 850 -1.55 -27.12 2.08
C CYS A 850 -2.09 -27.11 3.51
N ILE A 851 -2.89 -28.09 3.91
CA ILE A 851 -3.45 -28.15 5.27
C ILE A 851 -2.39 -28.37 6.36
N HIS A 852 -1.20 -28.85 5.99
CA HIS A 852 -0.11 -29.06 6.93
C HIS A 852 0.37 -27.76 7.57
N SER A 853 0.40 -26.67 6.81
CA SER A 853 0.84 -25.35 7.27
C SER A 853 -0.21 -24.57 8.06
N VAL A 854 -1.46 -25.02 8.03
CA VAL A 854 -2.54 -24.38 8.80
C VAL A 854 -2.38 -24.68 10.29
N ASP A 855 -2.58 -23.67 11.13
CA ASP A 855 -2.57 -23.82 12.58
C ASP A 855 -3.69 -24.73 13.08
N TYR A 856 -3.55 -25.27 14.30
CA TYR A 856 -4.52 -26.18 14.90
C TYR A 856 -5.77 -25.46 15.38
N THR A 857 -6.55 -24.95 14.43
CA THR A 857 -7.80 -24.22 14.66
C THR A 857 -9.02 -25.13 14.51
N LEU A 858 -10.19 -24.59 14.90
CA LEU A 858 -11.48 -25.26 14.66
C LEU A 858 -11.74 -25.45 13.14
N GLU A 859 -11.21 -24.57 12.31
CA GLU A 859 -11.32 -24.63 10.87
C GLU A 859 -10.53 -25.78 10.27
N LYS A 860 -9.29 -25.98 10.71
CA LYS A 860 -8.49 -27.16 10.37
C LYS A 860 -9.19 -28.46 10.81
N ALA A 861 -9.77 -28.45 12.01
CA ALA A 861 -10.50 -29.63 12.52
C ALA A 861 -11.70 -30.00 11.66
N THR A 862 -12.53 -29.00 11.25
CA THR A 862 -13.68 -29.23 10.37
C THR A 862 -13.26 -29.71 8.99
N ALA A 863 -12.19 -29.13 8.43
CA ALA A 863 -11.65 -29.52 7.14
C ALA A 863 -11.13 -30.98 7.16
N PHE A 864 -10.33 -31.35 8.17
CA PHE A 864 -9.86 -32.73 8.31
C PHE A 864 -10.99 -33.72 8.55
N LYS A 865 -12.04 -33.32 9.28
CA LYS A 865 -13.21 -34.15 9.48
C LYS A 865 -13.87 -34.48 8.13
N GLY A 866 -14.16 -33.48 7.30
CA GLY A 866 -14.77 -33.70 5.99
C GLY A 866 -13.89 -34.47 5.03
N PHE A 867 -12.57 -34.20 5.01
CA PHE A 867 -11.61 -34.95 4.22
C PHE A 867 -11.57 -36.43 4.63
N SER A 868 -11.51 -36.72 5.94
CA SER A 868 -11.49 -38.09 6.46
C SER A 868 -12.82 -38.83 6.18
N LEU A 869 -13.96 -38.14 6.22
CA LEU A 869 -15.26 -38.71 5.81
C LEU A 869 -15.25 -39.10 4.31
N THR A 870 -14.60 -38.31 3.47
CA THR A 870 -14.44 -38.61 2.05
C THR A 870 -13.54 -39.85 1.83
N ILE A 871 -12.46 -39.99 2.63
CA ILE A 871 -11.62 -41.19 2.62
C ILE A 871 -12.42 -42.45 2.96
N LEU A 872 -13.26 -42.38 3.97
CA LEU A 872 -14.11 -43.54 4.37
C LEU A 872 -15.06 -44.00 3.25
N ARG A 873 -15.41 -43.13 2.30
CA ARG A 873 -16.26 -43.48 1.12
C ARG A 873 -15.45 -44.13 0.00
N ASN A 874 -14.18 -43.78 -0.16
CA ASN A 874 -13.31 -44.36 -1.19
C ASN A 874 -11.85 -44.52 -0.68
N PRO A 875 -11.61 -45.48 0.24
CA PRO A 875 -10.28 -45.64 0.83
C PRO A 875 -9.19 -46.04 -0.17
N GLN A 876 -9.56 -46.66 -1.29
CA GLN A 876 -8.58 -47.08 -2.32
C GLN A 876 -7.96 -45.89 -3.05
N ALA A 877 -8.67 -44.76 -3.16
CA ALA A 877 -8.16 -43.56 -3.80
C ALA A 877 -6.96 -42.92 -3.08
N MET A 878 -6.71 -43.29 -1.82
CA MET A 878 -5.61 -42.76 -1.00
C MET A 878 -4.30 -43.54 -1.15
N GLU A 879 -4.22 -44.58 -1.98
CA GLU A 879 -3.08 -45.50 -2.07
C GLU A 879 -1.72 -44.77 -2.13
N LYS A 880 -1.63 -43.67 -2.90
CA LYS A 880 -0.40 -42.91 -3.07
C LYS A 880 -0.11 -41.94 -1.90
N ASP A 881 -1.15 -41.44 -1.23
CA ASP A 881 -1.03 -40.40 -0.23
C ASP A 881 -1.29 -40.85 1.20
N LEU A 882 -1.48 -42.15 1.36
CA LEU A 882 -1.79 -42.78 2.65
C LEU A 882 -0.72 -42.51 3.72
N GLY A 883 0.55 -42.53 3.34
CA GLY A 883 1.66 -42.20 4.25
C GLY A 883 1.63 -40.75 4.70
N ARG A 884 1.29 -39.81 3.79
CA ARG A 884 1.11 -38.38 4.15
C ARG A 884 -0.07 -38.19 5.10
N TYR A 885 -1.18 -38.86 4.83
CA TYR A 885 -2.35 -38.80 5.72
C TYR A 885 -2.03 -39.31 7.12
N PHE A 886 -1.37 -40.44 7.25
CA PHE A 886 -0.99 -40.97 8.56
C PHE A 886 0.02 -40.06 9.27
N THR A 887 0.94 -39.46 8.55
CA THR A 887 1.85 -38.46 9.11
C THR A 887 1.06 -37.24 9.64
N ALA A 888 0.09 -36.73 8.89
CA ALA A 888 -0.74 -35.63 9.34
C ALA A 888 -1.57 -35.99 10.58
N VAL A 889 -2.17 -37.16 10.61
CA VAL A 889 -2.94 -37.66 11.77
C VAL A 889 -2.04 -37.89 12.99
N SER A 890 -0.81 -38.42 12.80
CA SER A 890 0.14 -38.66 13.90
C SER A 890 0.62 -37.37 14.56
N ARG A 891 0.71 -36.29 13.80
CA ARG A 891 1.17 -34.97 14.25
C ARG A 891 0.03 -34.06 14.69
N TYR A 892 -1.22 -34.47 14.47
CA TYR A 892 -2.35 -33.65 14.85
C TYR A 892 -2.40 -33.48 16.37
N LYS A 893 -2.12 -32.30 16.86
CA LYS A 893 -2.14 -31.98 18.29
C LYS A 893 -3.55 -31.64 18.73
N MET A 894 -4.10 -32.43 19.62
CA MET A 894 -5.35 -32.10 20.30
C MET A 894 -5.01 -31.24 21.53
N GLU A 895 -4.85 -29.93 21.35
CA GLU A 895 -4.53 -29.05 22.47
C GLU A 895 -5.68 -28.96 23.48
N GLU A 896 -5.35 -28.71 24.76
CA GLU A 896 -6.37 -28.64 25.83
C GLU A 896 -7.40 -27.51 25.64
N ALA A 897 -6.99 -26.44 24.94
CA ALA A 897 -7.85 -25.31 24.62
C ALA A 897 -8.99 -25.64 23.63
N PHE A 898 -8.84 -26.70 22.86
CA PHE A 898 -9.78 -27.12 21.81
C PHE A 898 -10.58 -28.38 22.19
N LYS A 899 -10.74 -28.72 23.47
CA LYS A 899 -11.61 -29.81 23.92
C LYS A 899 -13.09 -29.48 23.66
N THR A 900 -13.43 -29.32 22.41
CA THR A 900 -14.79 -29.18 21.93
C THR A 900 -15.38 -30.54 21.55
N PRO A 901 -16.70 -30.72 21.46
CA PRO A 901 -17.32 -31.92 20.92
C PRO A 901 -16.76 -32.30 19.53
N LEU A 902 -16.45 -31.33 18.70
CA LEU A 902 -15.84 -31.53 17.37
C LEU A 902 -14.48 -32.23 17.44
N THR A 903 -13.66 -31.94 18.44
CA THR A 903 -12.34 -32.57 18.61
C THR A 903 -12.48 -34.07 18.94
N ALA A 904 -13.44 -34.40 19.79
CA ALA A 904 -13.74 -35.81 20.12
C ALA A 904 -14.26 -36.58 18.88
N ASP A 905 -15.14 -35.96 18.10
CA ASP A 905 -15.64 -36.53 16.86
C ASP A 905 -14.54 -36.75 15.83
N LEU A 906 -13.63 -35.79 15.67
CA LEU A 906 -12.50 -35.91 14.75
C LEU A 906 -11.57 -37.05 15.16
N GLN A 907 -11.29 -37.20 16.45
CA GLN A 907 -10.48 -38.30 16.96
C GLN A 907 -11.14 -39.66 16.69
N GLN A 908 -12.46 -39.78 16.83
CA GLN A 908 -13.19 -40.99 16.50
C GLN A 908 -13.13 -41.30 15.01
N ILE A 909 -13.23 -40.30 14.15
CA ILE A 909 -13.13 -40.48 12.70
C ILE A 909 -11.73 -40.91 12.30
N PHE A 910 -10.69 -40.34 12.89
CA PHE A 910 -9.31 -40.78 12.69
C PHE A 910 -9.13 -42.22 13.11
N GLN A 911 -9.64 -42.60 14.29
CA GLN A 911 -9.60 -43.99 14.75
C GLN A 911 -10.32 -44.92 13.77
N HIS A 912 -11.53 -44.56 13.33
CA HIS A 912 -12.28 -45.36 12.36
C HIS A 912 -11.55 -45.51 11.02
N THR A 913 -10.93 -44.43 10.53
CA THR A 913 -10.16 -44.44 9.28
C THR A 913 -8.92 -45.36 9.42
N LEU A 914 -8.21 -45.28 10.54
CA LEU A 914 -7.08 -46.15 10.84
C LEU A 914 -7.47 -47.63 10.96
N ASP A 915 -8.58 -47.91 11.64
CA ASP A 915 -9.10 -49.30 11.78
C ASP A 915 -9.54 -49.86 10.41
N LEU A 916 -10.12 -49.03 9.56
CA LEU A 916 -10.44 -49.44 8.19
C LEU A 916 -9.19 -49.84 7.41
N TYR A 917 -8.14 -49.03 7.42
CA TYR A 917 -6.90 -49.37 6.72
C TYR A 917 -6.15 -50.54 7.34
N LYS A 918 -6.23 -50.74 8.65
CA LYS A 918 -5.73 -51.91 9.33
C LYS A 918 -6.36 -53.18 8.78
N SER A 919 -7.63 -53.11 8.35
CA SER A 919 -8.32 -54.27 7.73
C SER A 919 -8.04 -54.43 6.25
N LEU A 920 -7.69 -53.38 5.52
CA LEU A 920 -7.50 -53.34 4.07
C LEU A 920 -6.05 -53.61 3.65
N VAL A 921 -5.07 -53.18 4.47
CA VAL A 921 -3.66 -53.25 4.16
C VAL A 921 -3.03 -54.50 4.84
N PRO A 922 -2.56 -55.47 4.07
CA PRO A 922 -1.82 -56.62 4.65
C PRO A 922 -0.58 -56.12 5.39
N ASP A 923 -0.32 -56.72 6.55
CA ASP A 923 0.85 -56.33 7.40
C ASP A 923 0.93 -54.85 7.71
N PHE A 924 -0.20 -54.24 8.10
CA PHE A 924 -0.34 -52.80 8.36
C PHE A 924 0.77 -52.21 9.24
N GLY A 925 1.26 -52.95 10.23
CA GLY A 925 2.37 -52.52 11.08
C GLY A 925 3.70 -52.33 10.32
N VAL A 926 3.96 -53.18 9.32
CA VAL A 926 5.12 -53.09 8.43
C VAL A 926 4.93 -51.93 7.47
N PHE A 927 3.74 -51.82 6.91
CA PHE A 927 3.37 -50.71 6.02
C PHE A 927 3.60 -49.35 6.68
N ILE A 928 3.03 -49.12 7.87
CA ILE A 928 3.22 -47.85 8.61
C ILE A 928 4.70 -47.58 8.82
N SER A 929 5.47 -48.60 9.29
CA SER A 929 6.89 -48.41 9.55
C SER A 929 7.74 -48.15 8.31
N SER A 930 7.24 -48.44 7.12
CA SER A 930 7.89 -48.17 5.83
C SER A 930 7.50 -46.84 5.21
N GLN A 931 6.31 -46.31 5.51
CA GLN A 931 5.74 -45.11 4.87
C GLN A 931 5.89 -43.83 5.69
N ILE A 932 6.01 -43.93 7.01
CA ILE A 932 6.13 -42.75 7.89
C ILE A 932 7.35 -42.90 8.83
N SER A 933 7.74 -41.75 9.40
CA SER A 933 8.89 -41.73 10.32
C SER A 933 8.64 -42.56 11.59
N ALA A 934 9.71 -43.07 12.20
CA ALA A 934 9.58 -43.85 13.43
C ALA A 934 8.91 -43.09 14.59
N PRO A 935 9.15 -41.77 14.80
CA PRO A 935 8.40 -40.96 15.77
C PRO A 935 6.91 -40.91 15.46
N ASP A 936 6.54 -40.66 14.20
CA ASP A 936 5.15 -40.56 13.78
C ASP A 936 4.41 -41.90 13.95
N ALA A 937 5.06 -43.02 13.59
CA ALA A 937 4.51 -44.35 13.79
C ALA A 937 4.28 -44.67 15.27
N ASN A 938 5.20 -44.22 16.14
CA ASN A 938 5.06 -44.40 17.57
C ASN A 938 3.92 -43.54 18.17
N ASN A 939 3.76 -42.33 17.69
CA ASN A 939 2.63 -41.47 18.07
C ASN A 939 1.29 -42.13 17.70
N LEU A 940 1.14 -42.66 16.48
CA LEU A 940 -0.09 -43.33 16.08
C LEU A 940 -0.38 -44.53 16.97
N ARG A 941 0.61 -45.35 17.31
CA ARG A 941 0.44 -46.49 18.23
C ARG A 941 -0.01 -46.07 19.61
N THR A 942 0.56 -44.98 20.12
CA THR A 942 0.25 -44.47 21.46
C THR A 942 -1.13 -43.84 21.53
N ILE A 943 -1.51 -43.03 20.52
CA ILE A 943 -2.76 -42.29 20.54
C ILE A 943 -3.95 -43.17 20.15
N TYR A 944 -3.78 -44.04 19.16
CA TYR A 944 -4.85 -44.83 18.54
C TYR A 944 -4.78 -46.35 18.79
N ASN A 945 -3.90 -46.82 19.67
CA ASN A 945 -3.73 -48.24 20.03
C ASN A 945 -3.54 -49.15 18.80
N LEU A 946 -2.69 -48.77 17.86
CA LEU A 946 -2.45 -49.50 16.61
C LEU A 946 -1.40 -50.61 16.76
#